data_d44ed2ecec31d3271136b88e1c1462eb
#
_entry.id   d44ed2ecec31d3271136b88e1c1462eb
#
_cell.length_a   1.000
_cell.length_b   1.000
_cell.length_c   1.000
_cell.angle_alpha   90.00
_cell.angle_beta   90.00
_cell.angle_gamma   90.00
#
_symmetry.space_group_name_H-M   'P 1'
#
loop_
_entity.id
_entity.type
_entity.pdbx_description
1 polymer ?
#
loop_
_entity_poly.entity_id
_entity_poly.type
_entity_poly.pdbx_seq_one_letter_code
_entity_poly.pdbx_strand_id
1 'polypeptide(L)'
;VLQQWVLGSDAIEVGQKINFAGTLQPGGAGALGFIETATGPAILTGGLTQDALQLVMLDVFGDMSTQTALTALPAIFAGLQHTTTVAMPDGTQFIYGAIANSSGIAMLQFADSGVLIDHAILDYPNSLFATQITGTAGVVSGGQTYLLTISTTQNGVTSWLVGTDGSLSQPTSIGVDDGLWINAPTDLATVTLNGIGYAVIAGAGTNSLSVVEVGHDGTMIVRDHILDDLNTRFGGAVAVEIITKDDKTYVVAGGADDGISVFVLLEGGLLVHRAQIADTVDYSLDNVSAIAGYGHDSGLEIFVASSSEAGVSQLNYDTGVTGITATANLSGGLLLGTSGMDILQGHDGDDIIAADAGDDILRDGGGSDTLTGGAGRDLFIMTADGQTDTITDFTLGEDQIDLSLWPMLRDSSQLTMTMRSDGMQITYGDETLIVQSADGGPIDYRDVPSTDLIGGSRVPVNLTPGYPGPATPVDPFGGAEPAADQGGPYDAVTPLEAVHASNQNILRDALGLPTNAGDGAAVNGQDDAEVILGTDSFDLLFAGGGHDVIKAGNGNDTIFGREGDDMLFGEDGADTLFGGAGDDWLEGGFGDDFLSGGSGADTFIFNGGADVISDYQAGEDSILLDPRLWTGLTSAADLLFVYGETVETGIAITFDTEDRLLIEDVYDMEILADDLMLF
;
A
#
# COMPACT_ATOMS: atom_id res chain seq x y z
N VAL A 1 7.13 -1.62 37.65
CA VAL A 1 6.08 -2.61 37.74
C VAL A 1 5.65 -2.93 36.31
N LEU A 2 5.70 -4.20 35.93
CA LEU A 2 5.06 -4.69 34.71
C LEU A 2 3.71 -5.28 35.12
N GLN A 3 2.66 -4.84 34.47
CA GLN A 3 1.29 -5.27 34.73
C GLN A 3 0.77 -5.99 33.48
N GLN A 4 0.39 -7.25 33.64
CA GLN A 4 -0.35 -7.96 32.62
C GLN A 4 -1.83 -7.55 32.71
N TRP A 5 -2.40 -7.31 31.56
CA TRP A 5 -3.83 -7.13 31.38
C TRP A 5 -4.35 -8.31 30.57
N VAL A 6 -5.40 -8.94 31.04
CA VAL A 6 -6.02 -10.11 30.38
C VAL A 6 -7.28 -9.62 29.69
N LEU A 7 -7.40 -9.93 28.40
CA LEU A 7 -8.60 -9.62 27.63
C LEU A 7 -9.69 -10.63 28.01
N GLY A 8 -10.72 -10.14 28.69
CA GLY A 8 -11.97 -10.87 28.89
C GLY A 8 -12.89 -10.70 27.68
N SER A 9 -13.98 -11.46 27.65
CA SER A 9 -14.99 -11.36 26.57
C SER A 9 -15.67 -9.98 26.48
N ASP A 10 -15.67 -9.21 27.53
CA ASP A 10 -16.42 -7.96 27.63
C ASP A 10 -15.63 -6.82 28.33
N ALA A 11 -14.43 -7.08 28.83
CA ALA A 11 -13.61 -6.09 29.52
C ALA A 11 -12.16 -6.54 29.69
N ILE A 12 -11.27 -5.57 29.91
CA ILE A 12 -9.88 -5.82 30.31
C ILE A 12 -9.87 -6.20 31.79
N GLU A 13 -9.26 -7.33 32.13
CA GLU A 13 -9.08 -7.77 33.50
C GLU A 13 -7.62 -7.60 33.95
N VAL A 14 -7.44 -7.28 35.24
CA VAL A 14 -6.10 -7.18 35.83
C VAL A 14 -5.53 -8.60 36.01
N GLY A 15 -4.53 -8.95 35.19
CA GLY A 15 -3.79 -10.19 35.30
C GLY A 15 -2.64 -10.14 36.30
N GLN A 16 -1.54 -10.81 35.98
CA GLN A 16 -0.37 -10.88 36.83
C GLN A 16 0.34 -9.53 36.97
N LYS A 17 1.06 -9.36 38.07
CA LYS A 17 1.84 -8.17 38.37
C LYS A 17 3.23 -8.54 38.82
N ILE A 18 4.26 -8.10 38.09
CA ILE A 18 5.66 -8.22 38.49
C ILE A 18 6.16 -6.88 39.05
N ASN A 19 6.65 -6.93 40.28
CA ASN A 19 7.29 -5.79 40.90
C ASN A 19 8.81 -5.96 40.76
N PHE A 20 9.45 -5.04 40.08
CA PHE A 20 10.91 -4.96 40.05
C PHE A 20 11.43 -4.35 41.34
N ALA A 21 12.55 -4.91 41.84
CA ALA A 21 13.22 -4.37 43.01
C ALA A 21 13.96 -3.08 42.60
N GLY A 22 13.34 -1.94 42.79
CA GLY A 22 13.83 -0.60 42.45
C GLY A 22 12.72 0.40 42.29
N THR A 23 12.99 1.67 42.46
CA THR A 23 12.01 2.74 42.22
C THR A 23 12.03 3.13 40.74
N LEU A 24 11.07 2.65 39.95
CA LEU A 24 10.76 3.27 38.67
C LEU A 24 10.28 4.68 38.96
N GLN A 25 11.00 5.68 38.43
CA GLN A 25 10.53 7.06 38.50
C GLN A 25 9.33 7.22 37.54
N PRO A 26 8.26 7.87 37.97
CA PRO A 26 7.17 8.23 37.06
C PRO A 26 7.71 9.21 36.01
N GLY A 27 7.57 8.91 34.74
CA GLY A 27 7.88 9.81 33.63
C GLY A 27 9.01 9.43 32.70
N GLY A 28 9.55 8.20 32.78
CA GLY A 28 10.50 7.72 31.79
C GLY A 28 10.03 6.41 31.16
N ALA A 29 9.86 6.41 29.84
CA ALA A 29 9.66 5.17 29.09
C ALA A 29 10.91 4.30 29.23
N GLY A 30 10.81 3.17 29.94
CA GLY A 30 11.84 2.15 29.94
C GLY A 30 11.86 1.38 28.64
N ALA A 31 12.89 0.60 28.41
CA ALA A 31 12.93 -0.33 27.31
C ALA A 31 11.79 -1.37 27.45
N LEU A 32 11.03 -1.55 26.39
CA LEU A 32 10.07 -2.63 26.25
C LEU A 32 10.23 -3.23 24.86
N GLY A 33 10.77 -4.44 24.76
CA GLY A 33 10.98 -5.15 23.51
C GLY A 33 10.36 -6.53 23.59
N PHE A 34 9.87 -7.06 22.47
CA PHE A 34 9.32 -8.40 22.36
C PHE A 34 10.24 -9.28 21.54
N ILE A 35 10.39 -10.53 21.94
CA ILE A 35 11.18 -11.53 21.24
C ILE A 35 10.37 -12.82 21.18
N GLU A 36 10.30 -13.41 20.00
CA GLU A 36 9.78 -14.79 19.88
C GLU A 36 10.88 -15.78 20.21
N THR A 37 10.57 -16.76 21.08
CA THR A 37 11.48 -17.85 21.41
C THR A 37 10.84 -19.23 21.15
N ALA A 38 11.66 -20.24 21.05
CA ALA A 38 11.17 -21.63 20.87
C ALA A 38 10.22 -22.11 21.98
N THR A 39 10.21 -21.43 23.14
CA THR A 39 9.38 -21.78 24.31
C THR A 39 8.23 -20.80 24.53
N GLY A 40 8.04 -19.83 23.67
CA GLY A 40 7.03 -18.78 23.74
C GLY A 40 7.62 -17.37 23.68
N PRO A 41 6.79 -16.34 23.62
CA PRO A 41 7.25 -14.96 23.57
C PRO A 41 7.94 -14.54 24.88
N ALA A 42 8.84 -13.59 24.78
CA ALA A 42 9.52 -12.98 25.91
C ALA A 42 9.50 -11.46 25.80
N ILE A 43 9.48 -10.80 26.94
CA ILE A 43 9.49 -9.34 27.06
C ILE A 43 10.83 -8.90 27.62
N LEU A 44 11.58 -8.08 26.87
CA LEU A 44 12.71 -7.33 27.39
C LEU A 44 12.20 -6.09 28.11
N THR A 45 12.58 -5.89 29.35
CA THR A 45 12.17 -4.73 30.13
C THR A 45 13.30 -4.21 31.00
N GLY A 46 13.29 -2.91 31.29
CA GLY A 46 14.30 -2.24 32.12
C GLY A 46 14.63 -0.84 31.61
N GLY A 47 15.75 -0.32 32.03
CA GLY A 47 16.23 1.01 31.64
C GLY A 47 15.88 2.13 32.63
N LEU A 48 16.54 3.24 32.48
CA LEU A 48 16.42 4.56 33.15
C LEU A 48 16.93 4.72 34.59
N THR A 49 17.03 3.73 35.45
CA THR A 49 17.48 4.00 36.81
C THR A 49 18.25 2.85 37.50
N GLN A 50 19.29 2.30 36.94
CA GLN A 50 20.25 1.45 37.63
C GLN A 50 20.00 -0.06 37.69
N ASP A 51 18.90 -0.57 37.26
CA ASP A 51 18.65 -2.01 37.25
C ASP A 51 19.03 -2.61 35.89
N ALA A 52 19.65 -3.78 35.92
CA ALA A 52 20.00 -4.51 34.72
C ALA A 52 18.71 -4.79 33.88
N LEU A 53 18.85 -4.75 32.57
CA LEU A 53 17.76 -5.22 31.68
C LEU A 53 17.35 -6.64 32.07
N GLN A 54 16.08 -6.92 31.94
CA GLN A 54 15.51 -8.21 32.33
C GLN A 54 14.70 -8.79 31.18
N LEU A 55 14.81 -10.08 30.99
CA LEU A 55 13.99 -10.85 30.09
C LEU A 55 12.93 -11.59 30.89
N VAL A 56 11.66 -11.36 30.57
CA VAL A 56 10.51 -12.00 31.17
C VAL A 56 9.88 -12.93 30.15
N MET A 57 9.92 -14.23 30.42
CA MET A 57 9.29 -15.22 29.55
C MET A 57 7.80 -15.25 29.78
N LEU A 58 7.03 -15.34 28.70
CA LEU A 58 5.60 -15.63 28.73
C LEU A 58 5.36 -17.12 28.41
N ASP A 59 4.35 -17.71 29.03
CA ASP A 59 3.93 -19.05 28.62
C ASP A 59 2.92 -18.98 27.46
N VAL A 60 2.43 -20.13 27.03
CA VAL A 60 1.47 -20.26 25.92
C VAL A 60 0.10 -19.60 26.19
N PHE A 61 -0.15 -19.18 27.41
CA PHE A 61 -1.35 -18.43 27.82
C PHE A 61 -1.04 -16.95 28.04
N GLY A 62 0.20 -16.51 27.78
CA GLY A 62 0.66 -15.15 28.03
C GLY A 62 1.00 -14.88 29.48
N ASP A 63 0.97 -15.86 30.38
CA ASP A 63 1.31 -15.66 31.77
C ASP A 63 2.83 -15.48 31.96
N MET A 64 3.20 -14.47 32.74
CA MET A 64 4.60 -14.15 33.04
C MET A 64 5.21 -15.25 33.94
N SER A 65 6.20 -15.96 33.41
CA SER A 65 6.77 -17.13 34.07
C SER A 65 8.12 -16.85 34.73
N THR A 66 9.19 -16.81 33.98
CA THR A 66 10.55 -16.64 34.53
C THR A 66 11.10 -15.26 34.19
N GLN A 67 11.81 -14.68 35.17
CA GLN A 67 12.50 -13.41 35.03
C GLN A 67 13.99 -13.66 35.09
N THR A 68 14.72 -13.22 34.06
CA THR A 68 16.18 -13.37 33.97
C THR A 68 16.84 -12.02 33.82
N ALA A 69 17.72 -11.65 34.77
CA ALA A 69 18.51 -10.43 34.67
C ALA A 69 19.65 -10.61 33.67
N LEU A 70 19.79 -9.67 32.74
CA LEU A 70 20.89 -9.64 31.75
C LEU A 70 22.13 -8.96 32.38
N THR A 71 22.74 -9.65 33.31
CA THR A 71 23.87 -9.11 34.12
C THR A 71 25.20 -9.02 33.37
N ALA A 72 25.30 -9.60 32.19
CA ALA A 72 26.49 -9.57 31.35
C ALA A 72 26.63 -8.29 30.50
N LEU A 73 25.58 -7.46 30.44
CA LEU A 73 25.56 -6.24 29.63
C LEU A 73 26.38 -5.12 30.28
N PRO A 74 27.10 -4.31 29.49
CA PRO A 74 27.70 -3.08 29.96
C PRO A 74 26.68 -2.12 30.57
N ALA A 75 27.10 -1.33 31.59
CA ALA A 75 26.19 -0.41 32.30
C ALA A 75 25.48 0.62 31.42
N ILE A 76 26.01 0.94 30.24
CA ILE A 76 25.39 1.87 29.27
C ILE A 76 24.05 1.37 28.76
N PHE A 77 23.82 0.06 28.68
CA PHE A 77 22.54 -0.54 28.28
C PHE A 77 21.42 -0.29 29.30
N ALA A 78 21.77 0.15 30.54
CA ALA A 78 20.78 0.60 31.51
C ALA A 78 20.01 1.88 31.04
N GLY A 79 20.56 2.60 30.07
CA GLY A 79 19.91 3.76 29.43
C GLY A 79 19.08 3.42 28.16
N LEU A 80 18.84 2.14 27.88
CA LEU A 80 18.09 1.71 26.71
C LEU A 80 16.63 2.17 26.77
N GLN A 81 16.15 2.74 25.68
CA GLN A 81 14.78 3.22 25.51
C GLN A 81 14.38 3.15 24.03
N HIS A 82 13.08 3.34 23.72
CA HIS A 82 12.54 3.30 22.36
C HIS A 82 13.02 2.07 21.58
N THR A 83 12.69 0.89 22.09
CA THR A 83 13.15 -0.36 21.50
C THR A 83 12.20 -0.89 20.45
N THR A 84 12.77 -1.45 19.39
CA THR A 84 12.04 -2.23 18.38
C THR A 84 12.69 -3.57 18.16
N THR A 85 11.92 -4.58 17.83
CA THR A 85 12.40 -5.89 17.39
C THR A 85 12.38 -5.97 15.88
N VAL A 86 13.51 -6.33 15.30
CA VAL A 86 13.65 -6.55 13.87
C VAL A 86 13.90 -8.03 13.63
N ALA A 87 12.98 -8.67 12.91
CA ALA A 87 13.11 -10.06 12.48
C ALA A 87 13.74 -10.11 11.09
N MET A 88 14.77 -10.96 10.94
CA MET A 88 15.41 -11.19 9.64
C MET A 88 14.72 -12.35 8.90
N PRO A 89 14.84 -12.43 7.57
CA PRO A 89 14.22 -13.52 6.79
C PRO A 89 14.66 -14.93 7.19
N ASP A 90 15.83 -15.06 7.80
CA ASP A 90 16.33 -16.36 8.31
C ASP A 90 15.79 -16.73 9.72
N GLY A 91 14.91 -15.89 10.28
CA GLY A 91 14.36 -16.04 11.63
C GLY A 91 15.20 -15.45 12.75
N THR A 92 16.39 -14.92 12.46
CA THR A 92 17.20 -14.20 13.46
C THR A 92 16.47 -12.93 13.92
N GLN A 93 16.47 -12.66 15.22
CA GLN A 93 15.84 -11.47 15.78
C GLN A 93 16.87 -10.58 16.49
N PHE A 94 16.77 -9.30 16.22
CA PHE A 94 17.55 -8.26 16.88
C PHE A 94 16.63 -7.28 17.59
N ILE A 95 16.99 -6.86 18.80
CA ILE A 95 16.38 -5.69 19.42
C ILE A 95 17.31 -4.51 19.23
N TYR A 96 16.82 -3.47 18.59
CA TYR A 96 17.47 -2.17 18.52
C TYR A 96 16.80 -1.19 19.47
N GLY A 97 17.53 -0.19 19.93
CA GLY A 97 16.96 0.87 20.72
C GLY A 97 17.93 2.03 20.92
N ALA A 98 17.37 3.17 21.25
CA ALA A 98 18.11 4.36 21.58
C ALA A 98 18.77 4.23 22.96
N ILE A 99 19.91 4.86 23.14
CA ILE A 99 20.57 5.00 24.46
C ILE A 99 20.41 6.44 24.92
N ALA A 100 19.84 6.63 26.09
CA ALA A 100 19.65 7.94 26.69
C ALA A 100 20.96 8.74 26.74
N ASN A 101 20.94 9.98 26.26
CA ASN A 101 22.08 10.89 26.18
C ASN A 101 23.30 10.39 25.38
N SER A 102 23.06 9.54 24.39
CA SER A 102 24.08 9.01 23.48
C SER A 102 23.63 9.18 22.01
N SER A 103 24.56 9.21 21.07
CA SER A 103 24.33 9.13 19.64
C SER A 103 24.30 7.68 19.12
N GLY A 104 24.48 6.70 20.00
CA GLY A 104 24.57 5.29 19.64
C GLY A 104 23.21 4.59 19.64
N ILE A 105 23.10 3.61 18.75
CA ILE A 105 22.01 2.65 18.71
C ILE A 105 22.49 1.36 19.38
N ALA A 106 21.77 0.91 20.41
CA ALA A 106 22.02 -0.39 21.02
C ALA A 106 21.47 -1.51 20.14
N MET A 107 22.21 -2.59 20.01
CA MET A 107 21.79 -3.83 19.37
C MET A 107 21.95 -4.98 20.37
N LEU A 108 20.92 -5.81 20.48
CA LEU A 108 20.91 -7.04 21.27
C LEU A 108 20.44 -8.18 20.36
N GLN A 109 21.20 -9.27 20.34
CA GLN A 109 20.83 -10.49 19.61
C GLN A 109 20.50 -11.61 20.60
N PHE A 110 19.39 -12.27 20.39
CA PHE A 110 18.95 -13.39 21.21
C PHE A 110 18.87 -14.68 20.40
N ALA A 111 19.22 -15.79 21.05
CA ALA A 111 18.91 -17.12 20.53
C ALA A 111 17.41 -17.42 20.64
N ASP A 112 16.93 -18.41 19.90
CA ASP A 112 15.56 -18.94 20.02
C ASP A 112 15.22 -19.41 21.45
N SER A 113 16.23 -19.71 22.26
CA SER A 113 16.07 -20.06 23.67
C SER A 113 15.88 -18.86 24.60
N GLY A 114 15.88 -17.62 24.09
CA GLY A 114 15.86 -16.39 24.88
C GLY A 114 17.19 -16.04 25.54
N VAL A 115 18.28 -16.73 25.19
CA VAL A 115 19.62 -16.41 25.72
C VAL A 115 20.23 -15.30 24.86
N LEU A 116 20.75 -14.24 25.53
CA LEU A 116 21.51 -13.18 24.85
C LEU A 116 22.79 -13.79 24.23
N ILE A 117 22.91 -13.69 22.90
CA ILE A 117 24.07 -14.19 22.13
C ILE A 117 25.12 -13.11 21.97
N ASP A 118 24.70 -11.92 21.57
CA ASP A 118 25.57 -10.81 21.23
C ASP A 118 24.91 -9.47 21.57
N HIS A 119 25.76 -8.45 21.69
CA HIS A 119 25.32 -7.07 21.90
C HIS A 119 26.38 -6.09 21.40
N ALA A 120 25.93 -4.98 20.87
CA ALA A 120 26.80 -3.91 20.38
C ALA A 120 26.19 -2.52 20.66
N ILE A 121 27.04 -1.51 20.66
CA ILE A 121 26.66 -0.12 20.53
C ILE A 121 27.20 0.33 19.18
N LEU A 122 26.26 0.68 18.30
CA LEU A 122 26.53 1.14 16.96
C LEU A 122 26.57 2.67 17.02
N ASP A 123 27.76 3.24 16.94
CA ASP A 123 27.96 4.69 17.05
C ASP A 123 28.23 5.29 15.66
N TYR A 124 27.42 6.25 15.27
CA TYR A 124 27.47 6.90 13.96
C TYR A 124 27.54 8.44 14.11
N PRO A 125 28.64 8.97 14.65
CA PRO A 125 28.75 10.38 15.06
C PRO A 125 28.62 11.38 13.89
N ASN A 126 28.68 10.93 12.65
CA ASN A 126 28.58 11.77 11.46
C ASN A 126 27.27 11.60 10.69
N SER A 127 26.32 10.79 11.19
CA SER A 127 25.02 10.63 10.53
C SER A 127 24.08 11.76 10.94
N LEU A 128 23.36 12.30 9.96
CA LEU A 128 22.27 13.23 10.21
C LEU A 128 21.16 12.51 10.98
N PHE A 129 20.43 13.25 11.83
CA PHE A 129 19.30 12.75 12.60
C PHE A 129 19.59 11.50 13.48
N ALA A 130 20.84 11.27 13.87
CA ALA A 130 21.25 10.12 14.68
C ALA A 130 21.49 10.47 16.16
N THR A 131 21.21 11.71 16.57
CA THR A 131 21.35 12.16 17.96
C THR A 131 19.99 12.33 18.62
N GLN A 132 19.90 11.93 19.89
CA GLN A 132 18.65 11.96 20.66
C GLN A 132 17.49 11.26 19.91
N ILE A 133 17.72 10.01 19.59
CA ILE A 133 16.72 9.15 18.94
C ILE A 133 15.56 8.98 19.92
N THR A 134 14.34 9.23 19.42
CA THR A 134 13.09 9.17 20.18
C THR A 134 12.13 8.11 19.69
N GLY A 135 12.45 7.44 18.60
CA GLY A 135 11.68 6.32 18.08
C GLY A 135 12.53 5.46 17.17
N THR A 136 12.24 4.17 17.15
CA THR A 136 12.86 3.18 16.27
C THR A 136 11.81 2.20 15.78
N ALA A 137 11.84 1.84 14.49
CA ALA A 137 10.99 0.79 13.91
C ALA A 137 11.73 0.02 12.83
N GLY A 138 11.39 -1.24 12.66
CA GLY A 138 11.91 -2.07 11.58
C GLY A 138 10.94 -2.12 10.41
N VAL A 139 11.43 -2.09 9.18
CA VAL A 139 10.61 -2.21 7.97
C VAL A 139 11.32 -3.08 6.94
N VAL A 140 10.55 -3.83 6.17
CA VAL A 140 11.06 -4.57 5.01
C VAL A 140 10.65 -3.81 3.74
N SER A 141 11.59 -3.58 2.83
CA SER A 141 11.32 -3.00 1.52
C SER A 141 12.24 -3.64 0.47
N GLY A 142 11.66 -4.07 -0.66
CA GLY A 142 12.40 -4.77 -1.71
C GLY A 142 13.15 -6.02 -1.20
N GLY A 143 12.59 -6.75 -0.24
CA GLY A 143 13.23 -7.92 0.37
C GLY A 143 14.44 -7.61 1.27
N GLN A 144 14.76 -6.33 1.50
CA GLN A 144 15.79 -5.88 2.43
C GLN A 144 15.14 -5.40 3.73
N THR A 145 15.82 -5.61 4.85
CA THR A 145 15.35 -5.15 6.15
C THR A 145 16.06 -3.86 6.54
N TYR A 146 15.30 -2.85 6.92
CA TYR A 146 15.78 -1.56 7.37
C TYR A 146 15.36 -1.28 8.81
N LEU A 147 16.21 -0.60 9.54
CA LEU A 147 15.87 0.06 10.79
C LEU A 147 15.66 1.54 10.51
N LEU A 148 14.51 2.08 10.90
CA LEU A 148 14.26 3.52 10.89
C LEU A 148 14.46 4.10 12.27
N THR A 149 15.01 5.30 12.33
CA THR A 149 15.20 6.06 13.57
C THR A 149 14.73 7.49 13.37
N ILE A 150 14.02 8.05 14.36
CA ILE A 150 13.59 9.45 14.38
C ILE A 150 14.32 10.24 15.47
N SER A 151 14.54 11.52 15.22
CA SER A 151 15.21 12.43 16.16
C SER A 151 14.38 13.69 16.38
N THR A 152 13.97 13.95 17.63
CA THR A 152 13.23 15.16 18.00
C THR A 152 14.07 16.43 17.95
N THR A 153 15.36 16.36 18.12
CA THR A 153 16.24 17.55 18.10
C THR A 153 16.67 17.96 16.71
N GLN A 154 16.66 17.03 15.79
CA GLN A 154 17.08 17.26 14.41
C GLN A 154 15.90 17.24 13.42
N ASN A 155 14.71 16.86 13.90
CA ASN A 155 13.47 16.83 13.10
C ASN A 155 13.60 16.05 11.78
N GLY A 156 14.02 14.79 11.90
CA GLY A 156 14.26 13.97 10.74
C GLY A 156 14.25 12.48 11.02
N VAL A 157 14.38 11.73 9.94
CA VAL A 157 14.37 10.26 9.91
C VAL A 157 15.65 9.75 9.25
N THR A 158 16.21 8.68 9.79
CA THR A 158 17.32 7.95 9.16
C THR A 158 16.92 6.49 8.96
N SER A 159 17.14 5.98 7.75
CA SER A 159 17.01 4.58 7.36
C SER A 159 18.39 3.92 7.38
N TRP A 160 18.49 2.72 7.93
CA TRP A 160 19.71 1.92 8.05
C TRP A 160 19.46 0.52 7.50
N LEU A 161 20.26 0.07 6.56
CA LEU A 161 20.22 -1.33 6.11
C LEU A 161 20.74 -2.24 7.24
N VAL A 162 19.94 -3.25 7.60
CA VAL A 162 20.27 -4.23 8.65
C VAL A 162 20.99 -5.42 8.03
N GLY A 163 22.22 -5.66 8.49
CA GLY A 163 22.99 -6.83 8.12
C GLY A 163 22.54 -8.11 8.85
N THR A 164 22.85 -9.26 8.31
CA THR A 164 22.52 -10.57 8.93
C THR A 164 23.21 -10.79 10.29
N ASP A 165 24.25 -9.99 10.60
CA ASP A 165 24.93 -9.97 11.88
C ASP A 165 24.43 -8.85 12.83
N GLY A 166 23.35 -8.17 12.46
CA GLY A 166 22.79 -7.04 13.19
C GLY A 166 23.55 -5.72 13.03
N SER A 167 24.56 -5.67 12.17
CA SER A 167 25.24 -4.40 11.84
C SER A 167 24.31 -3.48 11.05
N LEU A 168 24.46 -2.17 11.24
CA LEU A 168 23.75 -1.15 10.47
C LEU A 168 24.69 -0.51 9.45
N SER A 169 24.22 -0.30 8.25
CA SER A 169 25.01 0.26 7.15
C SER A 169 24.16 1.16 6.24
N GLN A 170 24.81 1.83 5.29
CA GLN A 170 24.18 2.64 4.26
C GLN A 170 23.08 3.61 4.79
N PRO A 171 23.41 4.50 5.74
CA PRO A 171 22.40 5.42 6.25
C PRO A 171 21.95 6.40 5.18
N THR A 172 20.62 6.52 5.04
CA THR A 172 19.96 7.55 4.26
C THR A 172 19.09 8.37 5.18
N SER A 173 19.07 9.67 5.04
CA SER A 173 18.36 10.56 5.97
C SER A 173 17.53 11.58 5.19
N ILE A 174 16.34 11.88 5.69
CA ILE A 174 15.48 12.94 5.19
C ILE A 174 15.04 13.86 6.33
N GLY A 175 14.87 15.13 6.02
CA GLY A 175 14.42 16.18 6.93
C GLY A 175 13.60 17.25 6.20
N VAL A 176 13.54 18.44 6.77
CA VAL A 176 12.74 19.55 6.24
C VAL A 176 13.15 19.94 4.80
N ASP A 177 14.43 19.85 4.48
CA ASP A 177 14.96 20.20 3.13
C ASP A 177 14.54 19.15 2.08
N ASP A 178 14.13 17.95 2.52
CA ASP A 178 13.68 16.86 1.68
C ASP A 178 12.15 16.76 1.64
N GLY A 179 11.42 17.75 2.16
CA GLY A 179 9.97 17.81 2.20
C GLY A 179 9.32 17.10 3.40
N LEU A 180 10.10 16.63 4.37
CA LEU A 180 9.59 16.08 5.62
C LEU A 180 9.36 17.23 6.62
N TRP A 181 8.20 17.83 6.59
CA TRP A 181 7.87 19.03 7.38
C TRP A 181 7.37 18.69 8.79
N ILE A 182 8.15 17.92 9.52
CA ILE A 182 7.85 17.54 10.91
C ILE A 182 8.69 18.35 11.90
N ASN A 183 8.09 18.63 13.04
CA ASN A 183 8.80 19.17 14.20
C ASN A 183 8.49 18.30 15.43
N ALA A 184 9.52 18.01 16.21
CA ALA A 184 9.45 17.14 17.36
C ALA A 184 8.76 15.79 17.05
N PRO A 185 9.31 14.94 16.15
CA PRO A 185 8.78 13.60 15.93
C PRO A 185 8.84 12.79 17.23
N THR A 186 7.74 12.16 17.57
CA THR A 186 7.53 11.50 18.86
C THR A 186 7.45 10.00 18.76
N ASP A 187 6.83 9.51 17.69
CA ASP A 187 6.58 8.09 17.47
C ASP A 187 6.57 7.76 15.98
N LEU A 188 6.80 6.49 15.64
CA LEU A 188 6.69 5.98 14.28
C LEU A 188 6.23 4.54 14.29
N ALA A 189 5.36 4.20 13.36
CA ALA A 189 4.93 2.85 13.05
C ALA A 189 5.26 2.52 11.60
N THR A 190 5.48 1.24 11.30
CA THR A 190 5.89 0.80 9.97
C THR A 190 5.06 -0.38 9.47
N VAL A 191 4.92 -0.46 8.15
CA VAL A 191 4.26 -1.56 7.46
C VAL A 191 4.95 -1.81 6.12
N THR A 192 4.82 -3.01 5.59
CA THR A 192 5.18 -3.33 4.22
C THR A 192 3.91 -3.63 3.44
N LEU A 193 3.65 -2.85 2.40
CA LEU A 193 2.53 -3.03 1.47
C LEU A 193 3.13 -3.39 0.11
N ASN A 194 2.76 -4.52 -0.42
CA ASN A 194 3.22 -4.99 -1.74
C ASN A 194 4.74 -4.91 -1.93
N GLY A 195 5.49 -5.35 -0.93
CA GLY A 195 6.95 -5.33 -0.93
C GLY A 195 7.61 -3.96 -0.72
N ILE A 196 6.84 -2.89 -0.63
CA ILE A 196 7.31 -1.51 -0.36
C ILE A 196 7.12 -1.19 1.11
N GLY A 197 8.15 -0.68 1.75
CA GLY A 197 8.12 -0.26 3.15
C GLY A 197 7.52 1.14 3.31
N TYR A 198 6.63 1.31 4.28
CA TYR A 198 6.09 2.61 4.68
C TYR A 198 6.30 2.86 6.16
N ALA A 199 6.52 4.10 6.51
CA ALA A 199 6.54 4.58 7.89
C ALA A 199 5.53 5.72 8.06
N VAL A 200 4.72 5.66 9.10
CA VAL A 200 3.88 6.78 9.54
C VAL A 200 4.51 7.38 10.77
N ILE A 201 4.74 8.68 10.75
CA ILE A 201 5.48 9.41 11.78
C ILE A 201 4.57 10.46 12.41
N ALA A 202 4.46 10.42 13.71
CA ALA A 202 3.75 11.41 14.51
C ALA A 202 4.67 12.60 14.84
N GLY A 203 4.25 13.82 14.51
CA GLY A 203 4.96 15.08 14.74
C GLY A 203 4.23 15.97 15.74
N ALA A 204 4.62 15.94 17.01
CA ALA A 204 3.93 16.69 18.05
C ALA A 204 4.02 18.21 17.87
N GLY A 205 5.18 18.72 17.41
CA GLY A 205 5.38 20.15 17.23
C GLY A 205 4.69 20.74 15.99
N THR A 206 4.29 19.91 15.06
CA THR A 206 3.56 20.29 13.83
C THR A 206 2.09 19.88 13.84
N ASN A 207 1.64 19.15 14.86
CA ASN A 207 0.30 18.53 14.89
C ASN A 207 0.04 17.76 13.59
N SER A 208 0.92 16.83 13.24
CA SER A 208 0.89 16.19 11.94
C SER A 208 1.22 14.71 11.96
N LEU A 209 0.74 14.02 10.93
CA LEU A 209 1.19 12.69 10.52
C LEU A 209 1.87 12.80 9.16
N SER A 210 3.05 12.22 9.04
CA SER A 210 3.78 12.13 7.77
C SER A 210 3.92 10.68 7.35
N VAL A 211 3.67 10.39 6.10
CA VAL A 211 3.95 9.07 5.51
C VAL A 211 5.22 9.13 4.68
N VAL A 212 6.12 8.22 4.97
CA VAL A 212 7.40 8.09 4.28
C VAL A 212 7.47 6.70 3.66
N GLU A 213 7.68 6.64 2.37
CA GLU A 213 8.00 5.43 1.65
C GLU A 213 9.50 5.14 1.74
N VAL A 214 9.85 3.88 1.94
CA VAL A 214 11.24 3.41 1.99
C VAL A 214 11.52 2.59 0.75
N GLY A 215 12.36 3.09 -0.12
CA GLY A 215 12.78 2.40 -1.33
C GLY A 215 13.62 1.15 -1.02
N HIS A 216 13.77 0.28 -2.01
CA HIS A 216 14.54 -0.97 -1.92
C HIS A 216 16.04 -0.75 -1.61
N ASP A 217 16.56 0.44 -1.85
CA ASP A 217 17.94 0.85 -1.52
C ASP A 217 18.03 1.65 -0.20
N GLY A 218 16.92 1.77 0.53
CA GLY A 218 16.81 2.52 1.78
C GLY A 218 16.64 4.03 1.58
N THR A 219 16.51 4.53 0.35
CA THR A 219 16.10 5.91 0.10
C THR A 219 14.70 6.14 0.64
N MET A 220 14.38 7.37 0.99
CA MET A 220 13.08 7.70 1.59
C MET A 220 12.43 8.84 0.82
N ILE A 221 11.12 8.71 0.60
CA ILE A 221 10.30 9.71 -0.11
C ILE A 221 9.07 10.01 0.76
N VAL A 222 8.80 11.28 1.01
CA VAL A 222 7.57 11.70 1.69
C VAL A 222 6.40 11.56 0.72
N ARG A 223 5.39 10.80 1.10
CA ARG A 223 4.20 10.52 0.28
C ARG A 223 2.99 11.33 0.68
N ASP A 224 2.80 11.53 1.98
CA ASP A 224 1.68 12.31 2.51
C ASP A 224 2.08 13.08 3.76
N HIS A 225 1.42 14.20 4.02
CA HIS A 225 1.59 14.99 5.22
C HIS A 225 0.25 15.63 5.60
N ILE A 226 -0.39 15.08 6.63
CA ILE A 226 -1.70 15.52 7.13
C ILE A 226 -1.52 16.32 8.40
N LEU A 227 -2.21 17.45 8.46
CA LEU A 227 -2.33 18.28 9.67
C LEU A 227 -3.60 17.92 10.43
N ASP A 228 -3.51 17.97 11.75
CA ASP A 228 -4.69 17.89 12.61
C ASP A 228 -5.62 19.08 12.36
N ASP A 229 -6.93 18.81 12.34
CA ASP A 229 -7.96 19.80 12.12
C ASP A 229 -9.20 19.52 12.99
N LEU A 230 -10.32 20.19 12.74
CA LEU A 230 -11.53 20.04 13.53
C LEU A 230 -12.23 18.66 13.39
N ASN A 231 -11.86 17.90 12.36
CA ASN A 231 -12.44 16.59 12.06
C ASN A 231 -11.51 15.44 12.48
N THR A 232 -10.35 15.75 13.05
CA THR A 232 -9.35 14.79 13.50
C THR A 232 -9.02 14.99 14.99
N ARG A 233 -8.34 14.01 15.61
CA ARG A 233 -8.02 14.00 17.04
C ARG A 233 -6.61 13.46 17.28
N PHE A 234 -5.62 14.18 16.75
CA PHE A 234 -4.21 13.85 16.98
C PHE A 234 -3.32 15.09 17.18
N GLY A 235 -3.91 16.22 17.55
CA GLY A 235 -3.17 17.44 17.90
C GLY A 235 -2.09 17.15 18.94
N GLY A 236 -0.86 17.65 18.71
CA GLY A 236 0.29 17.26 19.51
C GLY A 236 0.60 15.77 19.43
N ALA A 237 0.47 15.15 18.24
CA ALA A 237 0.58 13.71 18.00
C ALA A 237 1.76 13.07 18.73
N VAL A 238 1.51 12.11 19.60
CA VAL A 238 2.54 11.43 20.42
C VAL A 238 2.53 9.92 20.28
N ALA A 239 1.46 9.36 19.72
CA ALA A 239 1.35 7.92 19.50
C ALA A 239 0.75 7.64 18.14
N VAL A 240 1.32 6.67 17.44
CA VAL A 240 0.80 6.13 16.18
C VAL A 240 0.96 4.62 16.18
N GLU A 241 -0.07 3.91 15.75
CA GLU A 241 -0.10 2.46 15.63
C GLU A 241 -0.63 2.06 14.27
N ILE A 242 -0.04 1.04 13.66
CA ILE A 242 -0.52 0.45 12.40
C ILE A 242 -1.10 -0.93 12.67
N ILE A 243 -2.35 -1.11 12.29
CA ILE A 243 -3.08 -2.36 12.48
C ILE A 243 -3.48 -2.88 11.10
N THR A 244 -3.05 -4.08 10.77
CA THR A 244 -3.50 -4.76 9.56
C THR A 244 -4.68 -5.69 9.89
N LYS A 245 -5.72 -5.62 9.07
CA LYS A 245 -6.88 -6.51 9.15
C LYS A 245 -7.30 -6.88 7.74
N ASP A 246 -7.34 -8.17 7.48
CA ASP A 246 -7.52 -8.70 6.14
C ASP A 246 -6.44 -8.10 5.21
N ASP A 247 -6.79 -7.53 4.09
CA ASP A 247 -5.89 -6.84 3.15
C ASP A 247 -5.78 -5.32 3.38
N LYS A 248 -6.37 -4.80 4.45
CA LYS A 248 -6.42 -3.35 4.73
C LYS A 248 -5.49 -2.95 5.85
N THR A 249 -4.89 -1.78 5.72
CA THR A 249 -3.96 -1.20 6.69
C THR A 249 -4.57 0.03 7.32
N TYR A 250 -4.82 -0.07 8.61
CA TYR A 250 -5.35 1.01 9.42
C TYR A 250 -4.24 1.69 10.21
N VAL A 251 -4.33 3.02 10.32
CA VAL A 251 -3.44 3.83 11.14
C VAL A 251 -4.28 4.49 12.21
N VAL A 252 -3.88 4.32 13.46
CA VAL A 252 -4.53 4.95 14.61
C VAL A 252 -3.55 5.93 15.22
N ALA A 253 -3.95 7.19 15.36
CA ALA A 253 -3.11 8.23 15.92
C ALA A 253 -3.83 9.00 17.03
N GLY A 254 -3.08 9.47 18.01
CA GLY A 254 -3.60 10.28 19.11
C GLY A 254 -2.52 11.19 19.71
N GLY A 255 -2.99 12.20 20.41
CA GLY A 255 -2.14 13.24 20.98
C GLY A 255 -2.77 13.96 22.17
N ALA A 256 -2.64 15.27 22.21
CA ALA A 256 -3.04 16.12 23.33
C ALA A 256 -4.47 16.71 23.18
N ASP A 257 -5.17 16.40 22.12
CA ASP A 257 -6.50 16.96 21.80
C ASP A 257 -7.69 16.04 22.14
N ASP A 258 -7.51 15.21 23.15
CA ASP A 258 -8.58 14.44 23.81
C ASP A 258 -9.33 13.50 22.87
N GLY A 259 -8.59 12.53 22.29
CA GLY A 259 -9.17 11.52 21.42
C GLY A 259 -8.15 10.79 20.55
N ILE A 260 -8.69 10.02 19.62
CA ILE A 260 -7.92 9.34 18.57
C ILE A 260 -8.59 9.50 17.20
N SER A 261 -7.78 9.42 16.16
CA SER A 261 -8.25 9.30 14.77
C SER A 261 -7.86 7.98 14.16
N VAL A 262 -8.73 7.44 13.31
CA VAL A 262 -8.51 6.22 12.55
C VAL A 262 -8.45 6.58 11.07
N PHE A 263 -7.39 6.14 10.41
CA PHE A 263 -7.14 6.30 8.98
C PHE A 263 -6.99 4.94 8.31
N VAL A 264 -7.16 4.92 7.01
CA VAL A 264 -6.70 3.83 6.15
C VAL A 264 -5.47 4.32 5.38
N LEU A 265 -4.41 3.55 5.37
CA LEU A 265 -3.23 3.79 4.56
C LEU A 265 -3.41 3.07 3.22
N LEU A 266 -3.50 3.86 2.16
CA LEU A 266 -3.59 3.35 0.80
C LEU A 266 -2.21 3.00 0.26
N GLU A 267 -2.16 2.16 -0.75
CA GLU A 267 -0.99 1.99 -1.59
C GLU A 267 -0.56 3.36 -2.17
N GLY A 268 0.76 3.56 -2.33
CA GLY A 268 1.29 4.88 -2.67
C GLY A 268 1.42 5.85 -1.49
N GLY A 269 1.02 5.43 -0.28
CA GLY A 269 1.31 6.15 0.97
C GLY A 269 0.32 7.25 1.34
N LEU A 270 -0.90 7.24 0.80
CA LEU A 270 -1.94 8.21 1.13
C LEU A 270 -2.71 7.78 2.39
N LEU A 271 -2.90 8.67 3.37
CA LEU A 271 -3.75 8.46 4.54
C LEU A 271 -5.17 8.97 4.29
N VAL A 272 -6.16 8.14 4.49
CA VAL A 272 -7.57 8.47 4.34
C VAL A 272 -8.25 8.42 5.71
N HIS A 273 -8.74 9.55 6.18
CA HIS A 273 -9.45 9.62 7.46
C HIS A 273 -10.79 8.87 7.40
N ARG A 274 -11.06 8.01 8.40
CA ARG A 274 -12.28 7.20 8.47
C ARG A 274 -13.13 7.53 9.69
N ALA A 275 -12.52 7.81 10.82
CA ALA A 275 -13.23 8.07 12.05
C ALA A 275 -12.39 8.86 13.05
N GLN A 276 -13.08 9.57 13.92
CA GLN A 276 -12.53 10.12 15.15
C GLN A 276 -13.31 9.60 16.36
N ILE A 277 -12.61 9.35 17.44
CA ILE A 277 -13.21 8.95 18.73
C ILE A 277 -12.75 9.98 19.76
N ALA A 278 -13.68 10.78 20.22
CA ALA A 278 -13.41 11.81 21.22
C ALA A 278 -13.41 11.24 22.64
N ASP A 279 -12.69 11.90 23.53
CA ASP A 279 -12.77 11.62 24.96
C ASP A 279 -14.19 11.81 25.49
N THR A 280 -14.57 10.93 26.40
CA THR A 280 -15.87 10.99 27.12
C THR A 280 -15.68 10.50 28.54
N VAL A 281 -16.74 10.62 29.35
CA VAL A 281 -16.74 10.09 30.74
C VAL A 281 -16.58 8.55 30.82
N ASP A 282 -16.75 7.88 29.71
CA ASP A 282 -16.65 6.40 29.61
C ASP A 282 -15.30 5.93 29.06
N TYR A 283 -14.52 6.83 28.41
CA TYR A 283 -13.22 6.56 27.82
C TYR A 283 -12.17 7.54 28.30
N SER A 284 -11.03 7.07 28.75
CA SER A 284 -9.89 7.89 29.18
C SER A 284 -8.97 8.17 28.01
N LEU A 285 -9.32 9.14 27.17
CA LEU A 285 -8.60 9.54 25.96
C LEU A 285 -7.97 10.94 26.07
N ASP A 286 -8.04 11.58 27.25
CA ASP A 286 -7.37 12.87 27.51
C ASP A 286 -5.85 12.72 27.50
N ASN A 287 -5.16 13.47 26.64
CA ASN A 287 -3.71 13.42 26.47
C ASN A 287 -3.19 11.99 26.22
N VAL A 288 -3.55 11.43 25.09
CA VAL A 288 -3.10 10.09 24.65
C VAL A 288 -1.58 9.98 24.73
N SER A 289 -1.08 8.88 25.23
CA SER A 289 0.36 8.67 25.45
C SER A 289 0.91 7.37 24.82
N ALA A 290 0.02 6.42 24.55
CA ALA A 290 0.36 5.19 23.83
C ALA A 290 -0.91 4.56 23.24
N ILE A 291 -0.75 3.95 22.09
CA ILE A 291 -1.78 3.21 21.38
C ILE A 291 -1.22 1.81 21.08
N ALA A 292 -2.05 0.80 21.15
CA ALA A 292 -1.78 -0.55 20.66
C ALA A 292 -3.08 -1.15 20.14
N GLY A 293 -3.00 -2.04 19.18
CA GLY A 293 -4.21 -2.65 18.64
C GLY A 293 -3.95 -3.90 17.81
N TYR A 294 -5.04 -4.56 17.48
CA TYR A 294 -5.01 -5.68 16.54
C TYR A 294 -6.35 -5.81 15.79
N GLY A 295 -6.29 -6.41 14.60
CA GLY A 295 -7.47 -6.73 13.81
C GLY A 295 -8.11 -8.05 14.26
N HIS A 296 -9.44 -8.09 14.27
CA HIS A 296 -10.22 -9.31 14.56
C HIS A 296 -11.43 -9.40 13.62
N ASP A 297 -12.17 -10.50 13.64
CA ASP A 297 -13.23 -10.80 12.68
C ASP A 297 -14.26 -9.68 12.47
N SER A 298 -14.59 -8.92 13.52
CA SER A 298 -15.61 -7.85 13.46
C SER A 298 -15.04 -6.42 13.41
N GLY A 299 -13.71 -6.25 13.39
CA GLY A 299 -13.13 -4.89 13.35
C GLY A 299 -11.74 -4.79 13.96
N LEU A 300 -11.45 -3.64 14.56
CA LEU A 300 -10.20 -3.38 15.26
C LEU A 300 -10.45 -3.26 16.76
N GLU A 301 -9.63 -3.94 17.53
CA GLU A 301 -9.54 -3.74 18.97
C GLU A 301 -8.39 -2.78 19.26
N ILE A 302 -8.68 -1.63 19.85
CA ILE A 302 -7.72 -0.55 20.07
C ILE A 302 -7.62 -0.31 21.58
N PHE A 303 -6.40 -0.26 22.10
CA PHE A 303 -6.08 0.05 23.49
C PHE A 303 -5.35 1.38 23.56
N VAL A 304 -5.87 2.30 24.33
CA VAL A 304 -5.32 3.65 24.46
C VAL A 304 -4.97 3.93 25.92
N ALA A 305 -3.75 4.37 26.16
CA ALA A 305 -3.32 4.88 27.46
C ALA A 305 -3.24 6.40 27.44
N SER A 306 -3.75 7.02 28.51
CA SER A 306 -3.65 8.46 28.74
C SER A 306 -2.46 8.79 29.66
N SER A 307 -1.89 9.97 29.51
CA SER A 307 -0.85 10.51 30.43
C SER A 307 -1.46 11.28 31.60
N SER A 308 -2.68 11.77 31.46
CA SER A 308 -3.40 12.57 32.46
C SER A 308 -4.42 11.77 33.27
N GLU A 309 -4.90 10.66 32.73
CA GLU A 309 -5.86 9.78 33.36
C GLU A 309 -5.29 8.40 33.65
N ALA A 310 -5.83 7.73 34.66
CA ALA A 310 -5.34 6.42 35.07
C ALA A 310 -6.16 5.32 34.40
N GLY A 311 -5.49 4.43 33.67
CA GLY A 311 -6.13 3.28 33.07
C GLY A 311 -5.67 3.03 31.62
N VAL A 312 -6.37 2.14 31.00
CA VAL A 312 -6.29 1.85 29.56
C VAL A 312 -7.71 1.76 29.06
N SER A 313 -8.06 2.54 28.07
CA SER A 313 -9.33 2.47 27.39
C SER A 313 -9.28 1.39 26.31
N GLN A 314 -10.28 0.54 26.26
CA GLN A 314 -10.48 -0.48 25.23
C GLN A 314 -11.60 -0.01 24.32
N LEU A 315 -11.31 0.11 23.04
CA LEU A 315 -12.22 0.57 22.01
C LEU A 315 -12.35 -0.49 20.94
N ASN A 316 -13.57 -0.68 20.46
CA ASN A 316 -13.83 -1.51 19.28
C ASN A 316 -14.25 -0.61 18.12
N TYR A 317 -13.52 -0.66 17.03
CA TYR A 317 -13.85 0.01 15.78
C TYR A 317 -14.37 -1.01 14.78
N ASP A 318 -15.68 -0.93 14.47
CA ASP A 318 -16.32 -1.80 13.49
C ASP A 318 -15.88 -1.38 12.08
N THR A 319 -15.24 -2.27 11.36
CA THR A 319 -14.80 -2.06 9.97
C THR A 319 -15.86 -2.45 8.94
N GLY A 320 -17.03 -2.90 9.38
CA GLY A 320 -18.07 -3.41 8.50
C GLY A 320 -17.71 -4.76 7.86
N VAL A 321 -18.45 -5.11 6.83
CA VAL A 321 -18.11 -6.27 5.98
C VAL A 321 -16.89 -5.90 5.16
N THR A 322 -15.87 -6.72 5.18
CA THR A 322 -14.63 -6.48 4.43
C THR A 322 -14.84 -6.85 2.96
N GLY A 323 -14.54 -5.94 2.07
CA GLY A 323 -14.42 -6.13 0.63
C GLY A 323 -12.96 -6.34 0.22
N ILE A 324 -12.61 -6.06 -1.01
CA ILE A 324 -11.27 -6.23 -1.59
C ILE A 324 -10.44 -4.94 -1.55
N THR A 325 -9.13 -5.08 -1.74
CA THR A 325 -8.23 -3.98 -2.11
C THR A 325 -7.65 -4.30 -3.47
N ALA A 326 -7.82 -3.41 -4.44
CA ALA A 326 -7.34 -3.60 -5.80
C ALA A 326 -6.84 -2.29 -6.41
N THR A 327 -5.85 -2.38 -7.29
CA THR A 327 -5.29 -1.25 -8.04
C THR A 327 -5.32 -1.59 -9.54
N ALA A 328 -5.74 -0.64 -10.37
CA ALA A 328 -5.72 -0.80 -11.82
C ALA A 328 -4.30 -0.88 -12.36
N ASN A 329 -4.13 -1.40 -13.55
CA ASN A 329 -2.85 -1.38 -14.24
C ASN A 329 -2.53 0.03 -14.80
N LEU A 330 -1.30 0.24 -15.27
CA LEU A 330 -0.79 1.54 -15.76
C LEU A 330 -1.55 2.10 -16.97
N SER A 331 -2.21 1.27 -17.75
CA SER A 331 -2.87 1.68 -19.00
C SER A 331 -4.37 1.92 -18.86
N GLY A 332 -4.88 1.90 -17.63
CA GLY A 332 -6.31 1.94 -17.34
C GLY A 332 -6.92 0.54 -17.32
N GLY A 333 -8.13 0.44 -16.80
CA GLY A 333 -8.79 -0.85 -16.68
C GLY A 333 -10.14 -0.82 -15.99
N LEU A 334 -10.76 -1.99 -15.90
CA LEU A 334 -11.99 -2.20 -15.15
C LEU A 334 -11.67 -2.76 -13.76
N LEU A 335 -12.09 -2.04 -12.72
CA LEU A 335 -12.07 -2.51 -11.34
C LEU A 335 -13.48 -2.74 -10.85
N LEU A 336 -13.75 -3.95 -10.39
CA LEU A 336 -15.03 -4.32 -9.80
C LEU A 336 -14.84 -4.64 -8.32
N GLY A 337 -15.65 -4.01 -7.50
CA GLY A 337 -15.71 -4.29 -6.07
C GLY A 337 -16.67 -5.40 -5.71
N THR A 338 -17.01 -5.47 -4.45
CA THR A 338 -17.85 -6.51 -3.81
C THR A 338 -18.97 -5.87 -3.02
N SER A 339 -19.70 -6.65 -2.23
CA SER A 339 -20.71 -6.11 -1.31
C SER A 339 -20.16 -5.69 0.07
N GLY A 340 -18.88 -5.52 0.20
CA GLY A 340 -18.21 -5.07 1.44
C GLY A 340 -17.40 -3.81 1.20
N MET A 341 -16.78 -3.25 2.23
CA MET A 341 -15.91 -2.08 2.12
C MET A 341 -14.70 -2.40 1.22
N ASP A 342 -14.67 -1.83 0.04
CA ASP A 342 -13.61 -1.98 -0.95
C ASP A 342 -12.64 -0.79 -0.96
N ILE A 343 -11.40 -1.04 -1.38
CA ILE A 343 -10.43 0.01 -1.70
C ILE A 343 -10.01 -0.22 -3.14
N LEU A 344 -10.48 0.61 -4.04
CA LEU A 344 -10.24 0.50 -5.47
C LEU A 344 -9.46 1.72 -5.94
N GLN A 345 -8.30 1.51 -6.54
CA GLN A 345 -7.41 2.57 -6.98
C GLN A 345 -7.17 2.46 -8.48
N GLY A 346 -7.51 3.49 -9.23
CA GLY A 346 -7.07 3.70 -10.60
C GLY A 346 -5.57 3.98 -10.67
N HIS A 347 -5.01 3.97 -11.87
CA HIS A 347 -3.61 4.29 -12.14
C HIS A 347 -3.51 5.44 -13.17
N ASP A 348 -2.64 5.38 -14.16
CA ASP A 348 -2.41 6.50 -15.09
C ASP A 348 -3.36 6.52 -16.31
N GLY A 349 -4.07 5.46 -16.61
CA GLY A 349 -4.96 5.34 -17.76
C GLY A 349 -6.42 5.61 -17.46
N ASP A 350 -7.28 5.60 -18.47
CA ASP A 350 -8.71 5.78 -18.29
C ASP A 350 -9.32 4.55 -17.60
N ASP A 351 -9.75 4.69 -16.36
CA ASP A 351 -10.22 3.62 -15.50
C ASP A 351 -11.77 3.61 -15.38
N ILE A 352 -12.33 2.43 -15.31
CA ILE A 352 -13.72 2.21 -14.92
C ILE A 352 -13.73 1.49 -13.58
N ILE A 353 -14.17 2.17 -12.53
CA ILE A 353 -14.16 1.66 -11.18
C ILE A 353 -15.60 1.56 -10.67
N ALA A 354 -16.04 0.37 -10.29
CA ALA A 354 -17.38 0.14 -9.75
C ALA A 354 -17.31 -0.70 -8.47
N ALA A 355 -17.73 -0.12 -7.34
CA ALA A 355 -17.50 -0.71 -6.01
C ALA A 355 -18.66 -1.57 -5.50
N ASP A 356 -19.84 -1.53 -6.13
CA ASP A 356 -21.07 -2.29 -5.80
C ASP A 356 -21.73 -1.83 -4.50
N ALA A 357 -21.44 -2.39 -3.37
CA ALA A 357 -22.08 -2.01 -2.11
C ALA A 357 -21.11 -2.10 -0.93
N GLY A 358 -21.13 -1.12 -0.08
CA GLY A 358 -20.19 -0.99 1.04
C GLY A 358 -19.99 0.47 1.36
N ASP A 359 -19.16 0.80 2.32
CA ASP A 359 -18.64 2.16 2.53
C ASP A 359 -17.25 2.24 1.88
N ASP A 360 -17.20 2.38 0.55
CA ASP A 360 -16.04 2.14 -0.28
C ASP A 360 -15.09 3.34 -0.40
N ILE A 361 -13.85 3.07 -0.78
CA ILE A 361 -12.85 4.08 -1.11
C ILE A 361 -12.43 3.88 -2.57
N LEU A 362 -12.76 4.86 -3.43
CA LEU A 362 -12.42 4.85 -4.83
C LEU A 362 -11.44 5.99 -5.11
N ARG A 363 -10.30 5.69 -5.70
CA ARG A 363 -9.34 6.69 -6.18
C ARG A 363 -9.24 6.60 -7.68
N ASP A 364 -9.37 7.74 -8.36
CA ASP A 364 -9.35 7.82 -9.82
C ASP A 364 -7.99 7.45 -10.44
N GLY A 365 -6.90 8.06 -9.96
CA GLY A 365 -5.58 7.93 -10.58
C GLY A 365 -5.28 9.06 -11.55
N GLY A 366 -4.87 8.75 -12.75
CA GLY A 366 -4.69 9.69 -13.83
C GLY A 366 -5.38 9.16 -15.08
N GLY A 367 -5.95 10.02 -15.90
CA GLY A 367 -6.75 9.63 -17.05
C GLY A 367 -8.13 10.25 -17.03
N SER A 368 -9.01 9.77 -17.88
CA SER A 368 -10.43 10.21 -17.88
C SER A 368 -11.29 9.12 -17.29
N ASP A 369 -11.44 9.13 -15.98
CA ASP A 369 -11.96 8.02 -15.21
C ASP A 369 -13.46 8.04 -14.99
N THR A 370 -14.04 6.86 -14.86
CA THR A 370 -15.46 6.68 -14.54
C THR A 370 -15.60 5.88 -13.25
N LEU A 371 -16.16 6.51 -12.20
CA LEU A 371 -16.30 5.94 -10.88
C LEU A 371 -17.75 5.75 -10.52
N THR A 372 -18.09 4.58 -10.02
CA THR A 372 -19.43 4.21 -9.51
C THR A 372 -19.25 3.66 -8.09
N GLY A 373 -19.77 4.34 -7.07
CA GLY A 373 -19.69 3.91 -5.68
C GLY A 373 -20.61 2.76 -5.35
N GLY A 374 -21.87 2.88 -5.81
CA GLY A 374 -22.90 1.89 -5.55
C GLY A 374 -23.78 2.23 -4.36
N ALA A 375 -23.93 1.32 -3.41
CA ALA A 375 -24.81 1.52 -2.28
C ALA A 375 -23.99 1.58 -0.97
N GLY A 376 -24.06 2.67 -0.27
CA GLY A 376 -23.33 2.93 0.98
C GLY A 376 -22.80 4.34 1.02
N ARG A 377 -21.87 4.59 1.92
CA ARG A 377 -21.16 5.87 2.01
C ARG A 377 -19.81 5.74 1.35
N ASP A 378 -19.73 6.22 0.14
CA ASP A 378 -18.55 6.07 -0.68
C ASP A 378 -17.67 7.32 -0.62
N LEU A 379 -16.38 7.13 -0.71
CA LEU A 379 -15.40 8.21 -0.76
C LEU A 379 -14.68 8.18 -2.10
N PHE A 380 -14.89 9.23 -2.89
CA PHE A 380 -14.22 9.42 -4.17
C PHE A 380 -13.02 10.36 -3.99
N ILE A 381 -11.82 9.86 -4.19
CA ILE A 381 -10.57 10.63 -4.08
C ILE A 381 -10.09 10.98 -5.48
N MET A 382 -10.08 12.27 -5.81
CA MET A 382 -9.78 12.76 -7.14
C MET A 382 -8.36 13.30 -7.24
N THR A 383 -7.61 12.79 -8.18
CA THR A 383 -6.25 13.21 -8.50
C THR A 383 -6.26 14.37 -9.51
N ALA A 384 -5.27 15.22 -9.50
CA ALA A 384 -5.16 16.33 -10.46
C ALA A 384 -4.25 15.93 -11.62
N ASP A 385 -4.81 15.77 -12.79
CA ASP A 385 -4.09 15.38 -14.02
C ASP A 385 -4.46 16.19 -15.25
N GLY A 386 -5.46 17.10 -15.12
CA GLY A 386 -5.96 17.97 -16.19
C GLY A 386 -6.97 17.32 -17.11
N GLN A 387 -7.46 16.14 -16.79
CA GLN A 387 -8.45 15.39 -17.55
C GLN A 387 -9.88 15.58 -16.99
N THR A 388 -10.82 14.84 -17.54
CA THR A 388 -12.21 14.96 -17.09
C THR A 388 -12.70 13.64 -16.54
N ASP A 389 -13.01 13.62 -15.26
CA ASP A 389 -13.49 12.44 -14.56
C ASP A 389 -15.00 12.49 -14.32
N THR A 390 -15.58 11.32 -14.12
CA THR A 390 -17.02 11.19 -13.93
C THR A 390 -17.33 10.27 -12.75
N ILE A 391 -18.06 10.80 -11.77
CA ILE A 391 -18.76 9.99 -10.75
C ILE A 391 -20.20 9.79 -11.25
N THR A 392 -20.67 8.54 -11.31
CA THR A 392 -21.92 8.20 -12.04
C THR A 392 -23.16 8.11 -11.16
N ASP A 393 -23.01 7.99 -9.83
CA ASP A 393 -24.12 7.65 -8.93
C ASP A 393 -24.06 8.33 -7.55
N PHE A 394 -23.44 9.50 -7.48
CA PHE A 394 -23.26 10.24 -6.23
C PHE A 394 -24.58 10.47 -5.47
N THR A 395 -24.62 10.06 -4.21
CA THR A 395 -25.75 10.23 -3.28
C THR A 395 -25.46 11.35 -2.29
N LEU A 396 -26.11 12.49 -2.47
CA LEU A 396 -25.93 13.67 -1.61
C LEU A 396 -26.26 13.36 -0.14
N GLY A 397 -25.32 13.65 0.77
CA GLY A 397 -25.46 13.45 2.21
C GLY A 397 -25.13 12.01 2.66
N GLU A 398 -24.75 11.13 1.76
CA GLU A 398 -24.18 9.82 2.04
C GLU A 398 -22.71 9.78 1.57
N ASP A 399 -22.47 10.08 0.29
CA ASP A 399 -21.14 10.01 -0.33
C ASP A 399 -20.32 11.28 -0.10
N GLN A 400 -19.01 11.14 -0.25
CA GLN A 400 -18.03 12.20 -0.11
C GLN A 400 -17.06 12.24 -1.29
N ILE A 401 -16.57 13.44 -1.60
CA ILE A 401 -15.55 13.67 -2.62
C ILE A 401 -14.34 14.29 -1.93
N ASP A 402 -13.16 13.74 -2.12
CA ASP A 402 -11.90 14.30 -1.61
C ASP A 402 -11.10 14.91 -2.76
N LEU A 403 -11.09 16.24 -2.84
CA LEU A 403 -10.31 17.03 -3.78
C LEU A 403 -9.00 17.56 -3.15
N SER A 404 -8.60 17.06 -2.00
CA SER A 404 -7.40 17.53 -1.29
C SER A 404 -6.10 17.29 -2.06
N LEU A 405 -6.11 16.40 -3.05
CA LEU A 405 -4.99 16.17 -3.97
C LEU A 405 -4.91 17.21 -5.10
N TRP A 406 -5.93 18.06 -5.28
CA TRP A 406 -5.89 19.14 -6.28
C TRP A 406 -4.93 20.26 -5.81
N PRO A 407 -3.90 20.61 -6.60
CA PRO A 407 -2.83 21.46 -6.14
C PRO A 407 -3.31 22.85 -5.72
N MET A 408 -2.90 23.31 -4.54
CA MET A 408 -3.26 24.64 -4.01
C MET A 408 -4.75 24.86 -3.73
N LEU A 409 -5.60 23.83 -3.83
CA LEU A 409 -6.97 23.91 -3.36
C LEU A 409 -6.96 23.92 -1.82
N ARG A 410 -7.59 24.92 -1.21
CA ARG A 410 -7.63 25.13 0.25
C ARG A 410 -9.05 25.31 0.78
N ASP A 411 -9.92 25.75 -0.08
CA ASP A 411 -11.29 26.11 0.29
C ASP A 411 -12.22 25.91 -0.90
N SER A 412 -13.42 25.39 -0.65
CA SER A 412 -14.42 25.11 -1.68
C SER A 412 -14.84 26.36 -2.47
N SER A 413 -14.62 27.59 -1.92
CA SER A 413 -14.88 28.85 -2.65
C SER A 413 -13.95 29.08 -3.86
N GLN A 414 -12.84 28.33 -3.96
CA GLN A 414 -11.94 28.34 -5.12
C GLN A 414 -12.49 27.54 -6.29
N LEU A 415 -13.46 26.65 -6.03
CA LEU A 415 -14.09 25.80 -7.04
C LEU A 415 -15.11 26.57 -7.86
N THR A 416 -15.19 26.29 -9.13
CA THR A 416 -16.32 26.71 -9.97
C THR A 416 -17.28 25.54 -10.10
N MET A 417 -18.44 25.65 -9.49
CA MET A 417 -19.47 24.61 -9.48
C MET A 417 -20.69 25.05 -10.30
N THR A 418 -21.14 24.19 -11.18
CA THR A 418 -22.31 24.43 -12.02
C THR A 418 -23.28 23.27 -11.95
N MET A 419 -24.57 23.59 -11.81
CA MET A 419 -25.64 22.59 -11.81
C MET A 419 -25.86 22.03 -13.22
N ARG A 420 -26.03 20.73 -13.32
CA ARG A 420 -26.38 19.99 -14.53
C ARG A 420 -27.78 19.38 -14.38
N SER A 421 -28.36 18.93 -15.46
CA SER A 421 -29.70 18.27 -15.41
C SER A 421 -29.68 16.90 -14.73
N ASP A 422 -28.50 16.29 -14.63
CA ASP A 422 -28.20 14.95 -14.12
C ASP A 422 -27.24 14.96 -12.91
N GLY A 423 -26.96 16.13 -12.35
CA GLY A 423 -26.01 16.27 -11.25
C GLY A 423 -25.38 17.66 -11.18
N MET A 424 -24.07 17.73 -11.03
CA MET A 424 -23.26 18.96 -11.05
C MET A 424 -21.94 18.75 -11.78
N GLN A 425 -21.25 19.84 -12.08
CA GLN A 425 -19.87 19.86 -12.58
C GLN A 425 -19.03 20.76 -11.69
N ILE A 426 -17.85 20.28 -11.32
CA ILE A 426 -16.84 21.00 -10.56
C ILE A 426 -15.64 21.26 -11.46
N THR A 427 -15.11 22.49 -11.46
CA THR A 427 -13.87 22.83 -12.18
C THR A 427 -12.92 23.64 -11.31
N TYR A 428 -11.63 23.36 -11.46
CA TYR A 428 -10.55 24.07 -10.77
C TYR A 428 -9.27 24.02 -11.60
N GLY A 429 -8.78 25.16 -12.07
CA GLY A 429 -7.66 25.19 -13.01
C GLY A 429 -8.02 24.45 -14.32
N ASP A 430 -7.26 23.46 -14.65
CA ASP A 430 -7.49 22.60 -15.82
C ASP A 430 -8.31 21.33 -15.46
N GLU A 431 -8.59 21.10 -14.18
CA GLU A 431 -9.36 19.95 -13.68
C GLU A 431 -10.86 20.09 -13.92
N THR A 432 -11.50 19.01 -14.30
CA THR A 432 -12.96 18.94 -14.48
C THR A 432 -13.51 17.63 -13.93
N LEU A 433 -14.43 17.72 -12.98
CA LEU A 433 -15.16 16.57 -12.43
C LEU A 433 -16.66 16.69 -12.77
N ILE A 434 -17.20 15.67 -13.37
CA ILE A 434 -18.63 15.50 -13.60
C ILE A 434 -19.19 14.61 -12.50
N VAL A 435 -20.13 15.11 -11.72
CA VAL A 435 -20.78 14.35 -10.65
C VAL A 435 -22.23 14.14 -11.07
N GLN A 436 -22.58 12.91 -11.43
CA GLN A 436 -23.96 12.52 -11.72
C GLN A 436 -24.63 12.03 -10.43
N SER A 437 -25.88 12.39 -10.25
CA SER A 437 -26.66 11.97 -9.10
C SER A 437 -27.23 10.56 -9.28
N ALA A 438 -27.23 9.75 -8.24
CA ALA A 438 -27.83 8.42 -8.23
C ALA A 438 -29.34 8.42 -8.59
N ASP A 439 -30.06 9.50 -8.30
CA ASP A 439 -31.46 9.66 -8.68
C ASP A 439 -31.68 10.23 -10.09
N GLY A 440 -30.59 10.56 -10.81
CA GLY A 440 -30.58 11.14 -12.13
C GLY A 440 -31.08 12.60 -12.20
N GLY A 441 -31.22 13.26 -11.07
CA GLY A 441 -31.64 14.66 -10.94
C GLY A 441 -30.46 15.64 -10.80
N PRO A 442 -30.74 16.95 -10.82
CA PRO A 442 -29.71 17.95 -10.61
C PRO A 442 -29.25 17.97 -9.15
N ILE A 443 -27.94 18.12 -8.92
CA ILE A 443 -27.38 18.42 -7.60
C ILE A 443 -27.20 19.93 -7.47
N ASP A 444 -27.86 20.54 -6.48
CA ASP A 444 -27.58 21.93 -6.12
C ASP A 444 -26.29 21.97 -5.30
N TYR A 445 -25.21 22.49 -5.88
CA TYR A 445 -23.91 22.57 -5.22
C TYR A 445 -23.93 23.34 -3.90
N ARG A 446 -24.97 24.14 -3.63
CA ARG A 446 -25.17 24.86 -2.36
C ARG A 446 -25.60 23.94 -1.22
N ASP A 447 -26.14 22.78 -1.57
CA ASP A 447 -26.54 21.75 -0.62
C ASP A 447 -25.42 20.75 -0.32
N VAL A 448 -24.25 20.83 -1.02
CA VAL A 448 -23.07 20.02 -0.77
C VAL A 448 -22.20 20.71 0.29
N PRO A 449 -22.01 20.14 1.49
CA PRO A 449 -21.15 20.70 2.50
C PRO A 449 -19.69 20.82 2.01
N SER A 450 -18.97 21.85 2.42
CA SER A 450 -17.55 21.97 2.07
C SER A 450 -16.69 20.83 2.64
N THR A 451 -17.12 20.25 3.74
CA THR A 451 -16.51 19.07 4.36
C THR A 451 -16.63 17.80 3.53
N ASP A 452 -17.60 17.76 2.61
CA ASP A 452 -17.84 16.63 1.72
C ASP A 452 -17.12 16.80 0.35
N LEU A 453 -16.40 17.92 0.17
CA LEU A 453 -15.65 18.25 -1.05
C LEU A 453 -14.14 18.33 -0.87
N ILE A 454 -13.67 18.47 0.34
CA ILE A 454 -12.25 18.60 0.64
C ILE A 454 -11.96 17.68 1.82
N GLY A 455 -11.14 16.68 1.59
CA GLY A 455 -10.68 15.74 2.60
C GLY A 455 -9.82 16.41 3.67
N GLY A 456 -9.06 15.64 4.41
CA GLY A 456 -8.19 16.14 5.47
C GLY A 456 -7.23 17.25 5.04
N SER A 457 -6.87 18.11 5.98
CA SER A 457 -5.92 19.21 5.73
C SER A 457 -4.53 18.68 5.36
N ARG A 458 -4.22 18.62 4.06
CA ARG A 458 -2.94 18.14 3.53
C ARG A 458 -2.00 19.28 3.17
N VAL A 459 -0.73 19.07 3.44
CA VAL A 459 0.35 19.93 2.93
C VAL A 459 0.96 19.24 1.71
N PRO A 460 1.01 19.90 0.54
CA PRO A 460 1.63 19.30 -0.63
C PRO A 460 3.09 18.94 -0.36
N VAL A 461 3.41 17.67 -0.46
CA VAL A 461 4.78 17.15 -0.23
C VAL A 461 5.69 17.28 -1.46
N ASN A 462 5.10 17.56 -2.65
CA ASN A 462 5.82 17.75 -3.90
C ASN A 462 5.40 19.06 -4.56
N LEU A 463 6.19 20.12 -4.36
CA LEU A 463 5.99 21.43 -4.99
C LEU A 463 6.77 21.62 -6.31
N THR A 464 7.28 20.55 -6.92
CA THR A 464 7.94 20.65 -8.23
C THR A 464 6.91 20.99 -9.30
N PRO A 465 7.10 22.04 -10.10
CA PRO A 465 6.23 22.32 -11.25
C PRO A 465 6.40 21.21 -12.30
N GLY A 466 5.39 20.46 -12.51
CA GLY A 466 5.37 19.22 -13.26
C GLY A 466 5.21 18.09 -12.25
N TYR A 467 3.98 17.74 -11.99
CA TYR A 467 3.64 16.51 -11.29
C TYR A 467 4.40 15.38 -12.01
N PRO A 468 5.39 14.72 -11.40
CA PRO A 468 5.65 13.38 -11.84
C PRO A 468 4.39 12.63 -11.44
N GLY A 469 3.68 12.08 -12.38
CA GLY A 469 2.77 10.99 -12.11
C GLY A 469 3.38 10.04 -11.08
N PRO A 470 2.64 9.17 -10.40
CA PRO A 470 3.16 8.27 -9.38
C PRO A 470 4.53 7.79 -9.84
N ALA A 471 5.53 7.95 -8.97
CA ALA A 471 6.93 7.74 -9.35
C ALA A 471 6.98 6.47 -10.18
N THR A 472 7.54 6.56 -11.38
CA THR A 472 7.73 5.38 -12.25
C THR A 472 8.07 4.22 -11.34
N PRO A 473 7.33 3.12 -11.38
CA PRO A 473 7.55 2.00 -10.49
C PRO A 473 9.04 1.71 -10.47
N VAL A 474 9.66 1.89 -9.33
CA VAL A 474 11.06 1.51 -9.15
C VAL A 474 10.99 0.00 -9.06
N ASP A 475 11.62 -0.68 -9.99
CA ASP A 475 11.76 -2.14 -9.97
C ASP A 475 11.98 -2.64 -8.53
N PRO A 476 11.02 -3.34 -7.91
CA PRO A 476 11.15 -3.80 -6.54
C PRO A 476 12.26 -4.84 -6.38
N PHE A 477 12.84 -5.32 -7.48
CA PHE A 477 13.83 -6.38 -7.49
C PHE A 477 15.24 -5.93 -7.86
N GLY A 478 15.62 -4.64 -7.73
CA GLY A 478 16.94 -4.07 -8.02
C GLY A 478 18.15 -4.83 -7.43
N GLY A 479 18.11 -6.13 -7.45
CA GLY A 479 19.26 -7.03 -7.31
C GLY A 479 19.98 -7.10 -8.66
N ALA A 480 21.31 -7.06 -8.64
CA ALA A 480 22.16 -7.17 -9.81
C ALA A 480 21.63 -8.25 -10.77
N GLU A 481 21.10 -7.82 -11.90
CA GLU A 481 20.56 -8.67 -12.94
C GLU A 481 21.53 -9.80 -13.31
N PRO A 482 21.06 -11.04 -13.48
CA PRO A 482 21.68 -11.91 -14.44
C PRO A 482 21.46 -11.25 -15.81
N ALA A 483 22.54 -10.98 -16.54
CA ALA A 483 22.51 -10.39 -17.85
C ALA A 483 21.60 -11.22 -18.77
N ALA A 484 20.53 -10.61 -19.28
CA ALA A 484 19.53 -11.09 -20.20
C ALA A 484 18.17 -11.40 -19.54
N ASP A 485 17.54 -10.41 -18.95
CA ASP A 485 16.11 -10.25 -18.94
C ASP A 485 15.81 -8.76 -18.72
N GLN A 486 15.39 -8.08 -19.75
CA GLN A 486 14.95 -6.70 -19.71
C GLN A 486 13.43 -6.75 -19.50
N GLY A 487 13.04 -7.01 -18.26
CA GLY A 487 11.64 -7.01 -17.88
C GLY A 487 10.90 -5.79 -18.41
N GLY A 488 9.71 -5.98 -18.97
CA GLY A 488 8.83 -4.95 -19.46
C GLY A 488 8.29 -4.05 -18.33
N PRO A 489 7.54 -2.98 -18.63
CA PRO A 489 7.02 -2.00 -17.67
C PRO A 489 6.13 -2.57 -16.57
N TYR A 490 5.69 -3.79 -16.74
CA TYR A 490 4.71 -4.43 -15.87
C TYR A 490 5.30 -5.29 -14.74
N ASP A 491 6.64 -5.37 -14.61
CA ASP A 491 7.32 -5.98 -13.47
C ASP A 491 6.98 -5.32 -12.12
N ALA A 492 6.36 -4.16 -12.17
CA ALA A 492 5.98 -3.42 -10.96
C ALA A 492 4.52 -3.65 -10.54
N VAL A 493 3.77 -4.44 -11.27
CA VAL A 493 2.36 -4.68 -10.98
C VAL A 493 2.16 -6.04 -10.35
N THR A 494 2.59 -6.20 -9.11
CA THR A 494 2.11 -7.31 -8.30
C THR A 494 1.66 -6.88 -6.91
N PRO A 495 0.61 -6.06 -6.79
CA PRO A 495 -0.15 -5.96 -5.57
C PRO A 495 -1.00 -7.20 -5.29
N LEU A 496 -1.33 -7.96 -6.33
CA LEU A 496 -2.19 -9.14 -6.17
C LEU A 496 -1.49 -10.39 -5.61
N GLU A 497 -0.18 -10.53 -5.70
CA GLU A 497 0.50 -11.76 -5.25
C GLU A 497 0.42 -12.02 -3.74
N ALA A 498 0.45 -10.99 -2.89
CA ALA A 498 0.33 -11.19 -1.44
C ALA A 498 -1.11 -11.50 -0.99
N VAL A 499 -2.09 -10.93 -1.70
CA VAL A 499 -3.51 -11.25 -1.54
C VAL A 499 -3.81 -12.63 -2.13
N HIS A 500 -3.10 -13.02 -3.19
CA HIS A 500 -3.26 -14.27 -3.92
C HIS A 500 -3.03 -15.52 -3.06
N ALA A 501 -2.01 -15.57 -2.22
CA ALA A 501 -1.75 -16.77 -1.41
C ALA A 501 -2.88 -17.09 -0.42
N SER A 502 -3.63 -16.08 0.04
CA SER A 502 -4.77 -16.27 0.94
C SER A 502 -6.08 -16.46 0.19
N ASN A 503 -6.32 -15.70 -0.88
CA ASN A 503 -7.58 -15.74 -1.65
C ASN A 503 -7.59 -16.86 -2.69
N GLN A 504 -6.45 -17.25 -3.26
CA GLN A 504 -6.34 -18.44 -4.13
C GLN A 504 -6.84 -19.70 -3.40
N ASN A 505 -6.54 -19.84 -2.10
CA ASN A 505 -7.04 -20.97 -1.33
C ASN A 505 -8.55 -20.90 -1.09
N ILE A 506 -9.13 -19.73 -0.96
CA ILE A 506 -10.56 -19.52 -0.74
C ILE A 506 -11.34 -19.72 -2.05
N LEU A 507 -10.83 -19.15 -3.16
CA LEU A 507 -11.45 -19.34 -4.48
C LEU A 507 -11.30 -20.78 -4.99
N ARG A 508 -10.11 -21.38 -4.80
CA ARG A 508 -9.87 -22.80 -5.12
C ARG A 508 -10.75 -23.74 -4.31
N ASP A 509 -10.94 -23.48 -3.01
CA ASP A 509 -11.86 -24.25 -2.15
C ASP A 509 -13.32 -24.08 -2.58
N ALA A 510 -13.72 -22.87 -3.02
CA ALA A 510 -15.07 -22.60 -3.52
C ALA A 510 -15.33 -23.25 -4.89
N LEU A 511 -14.30 -23.38 -5.73
CA LEU A 511 -14.37 -23.99 -7.07
C LEU A 511 -14.02 -25.48 -7.08
N GLY A 512 -13.61 -26.06 -5.92
CA GLY A 512 -13.29 -27.49 -5.78
C GLY A 512 -11.99 -27.93 -6.46
N LEU A 513 -11.02 -27.01 -6.66
CA LEU A 513 -9.76 -27.25 -7.33
C LEU A 513 -8.69 -27.88 -6.40
N PRO A 514 -7.72 -28.65 -6.93
CA PRO A 514 -6.70 -29.31 -6.11
C PRO A 514 -5.74 -28.32 -5.42
N THR A 515 -5.41 -28.60 -4.15
CA THR A 515 -4.66 -27.75 -3.22
C THR A 515 -3.12 -27.91 -3.27
N ASN A 516 -2.54 -28.47 -4.32
CA ASN A 516 -1.09 -28.71 -4.39
C ASN A 516 -0.38 -27.65 -5.24
N ALA A 517 0.49 -26.89 -4.61
CA ALA A 517 1.45 -26.01 -5.29
C ALA A 517 2.36 -26.86 -6.21
N GLY A 518 2.33 -26.61 -7.52
CA GLY A 518 3.21 -27.21 -8.50
C GLY A 518 2.57 -27.99 -9.63
N ASP A 519 1.26 -28.20 -9.63
CA ASP A 519 0.54 -28.80 -10.77
C ASP A 519 -0.40 -27.74 -11.35
N GLY A 520 -0.28 -27.41 -12.63
CA GLY A 520 -1.12 -26.44 -13.34
C GLY A 520 -2.63 -26.67 -13.16
N ALA A 521 -3.41 -25.61 -13.26
CA ALA A 521 -4.85 -25.65 -13.06
C ALA A 521 -5.60 -25.78 -14.39
N ALA A 522 -6.77 -26.40 -14.35
CA ALA A 522 -7.79 -26.26 -15.39
C ALA A 522 -9.03 -25.62 -14.73
N VAL A 523 -9.37 -24.41 -15.13
CA VAL A 523 -10.49 -23.64 -14.61
C VAL A 523 -11.53 -23.42 -15.71
N ASN A 524 -12.80 -23.61 -15.37
CA ASN A 524 -13.91 -23.21 -16.24
C ASN A 524 -14.77 -22.21 -15.45
N GLY A 525 -14.88 -21.01 -15.96
CA GLY A 525 -15.84 -20.00 -15.54
C GLY A 525 -17.27 -20.32 -15.95
N GLN A 526 -18.19 -19.42 -15.72
CA GLN A 526 -19.62 -19.56 -15.98
C GLN A 526 -20.09 -18.54 -17.04
N ASP A 527 -21.34 -18.12 -16.98
CA ASP A 527 -21.91 -17.14 -17.92
C ASP A 527 -22.10 -15.75 -17.26
N ASP A 528 -21.45 -15.47 -16.14
CA ASP A 528 -21.47 -14.19 -15.41
C ASP A 528 -20.04 -13.62 -15.36
N ALA A 529 -19.87 -12.33 -15.16
CA ALA A 529 -18.56 -11.67 -15.04
C ALA A 529 -17.74 -12.25 -13.85
N GLU A 530 -16.53 -12.71 -14.11
CA GLU A 530 -15.70 -13.46 -13.16
C GLU A 530 -14.23 -12.98 -13.14
N VAL A 531 -13.55 -13.20 -12.04
CA VAL A 531 -12.10 -13.05 -11.94
C VAL A 531 -11.48 -14.43 -11.78
N ILE A 532 -10.68 -14.85 -12.74
CA ILE A 532 -10.03 -16.16 -12.77
C ILE A 532 -8.52 -15.97 -12.61
N LEU A 533 -7.96 -16.68 -11.63
CA LEU A 533 -6.53 -16.64 -11.34
C LEU A 533 -5.92 -18.02 -11.57
N GLY A 534 -4.84 -18.06 -12.34
CA GLY A 534 -4.03 -19.25 -12.55
C GLY A 534 -3.02 -19.52 -11.43
N THR A 535 -1.93 -20.17 -11.77
CA THR A 535 -0.88 -20.63 -10.84
C THR A 535 0.52 -20.28 -11.38
N ASP A 536 1.58 -20.72 -10.70
CA ASP A 536 2.96 -20.60 -11.20
C ASP A 536 3.35 -21.76 -12.16
N SER A 537 2.42 -22.38 -12.84
CA SER A 537 2.67 -23.54 -13.74
C SER A 537 1.64 -23.53 -14.86
N PHE A 538 1.94 -24.20 -15.97
CA PHE A 538 1.01 -24.33 -17.08
C PHE A 538 -0.45 -24.48 -16.65
N ASP A 539 -1.29 -23.56 -17.04
CA ASP A 539 -2.72 -23.52 -16.76
C ASP A 539 -3.56 -23.59 -18.04
N LEU A 540 -4.77 -24.08 -17.90
CA LEU A 540 -5.77 -24.07 -18.96
C LEU A 540 -7.04 -23.41 -18.42
N LEU A 541 -7.27 -22.16 -18.82
CA LEU A 541 -8.28 -21.29 -18.24
C LEU A 541 -9.36 -20.97 -19.28
N PHE A 542 -10.61 -21.09 -18.87
CA PHE A 542 -11.78 -20.75 -19.69
C PHE A 542 -12.66 -19.79 -18.89
N ALA A 543 -12.93 -18.61 -19.42
CA ALA A 543 -13.79 -17.63 -18.76
C ALA A 543 -15.26 -18.05 -18.81
N GLY A 544 -15.80 -18.24 -19.97
CA GLY A 544 -17.22 -18.64 -20.12
C GLY A 544 -18.00 -17.65 -20.93
N GLY A 545 -18.94 -16.97 -20.31
CA GLY A 545 -19.62 -15.82 -20.87
C GLY A 545 -19.72 -14.76 -19.81
N GLY A 546 -19.76 -13.50 -20.20
CA GLY A 546 -19.67 -12.37 -19.27
C GLY A 546 -18.50 -11.48 -19.64
N HIS A 547 -18.21 -10.49 -18.85
CA HIS A 547 -17.02 -9.67 -19.02
C HIS A 547 -16.02 -10.12 -17.93
N ASP A 548 -15.04 -10.91 -18.32
CA ASP A 548 -14.18 -11.64 -17.39
C ASP A 548 -12.77 -11.05 -17.30
N VAL A 549 -12.13 -11.22 -16.16
CA VAL A 549 -10.73 -10.88 -15.96
C VAL A 549 -9.96 -12.16 -15.65
N ILE A 550 -8.99 -12.51 -16.48
CA ILE A 550 -8.15 -13.69 -16.28
C ILE A 550 -6.68 -13.29 -16.15
N LYS A 551 -6.04 -13.77 -15.09
CA LYS A 551 -4.60 -13.69 -14.89
C LYS A 551 -4.04 -15.10 -14.75
N ALA A 552 -3.20 -15.51 -15.68
CA ALA A 552 -2.70 -16.89 -15.73
C ALA A 552 -1.52 -17.11 -14.76
N GLY A 553 -0.60 -16.18 -14.64
CA GLY A 553 0.52 -16.25 -13.71
C GLY A 553 1.82 -16.71 -14.39
N ASN A 554 2.71 -17.37 -13.65
CA ASN A 554 3.91 -17.90 -14.26
C ASN A 554 3.59 -19.24 -14.95
N GLY A 555 4.11 -19.46 -16.12
CA GLY A 555 3.92 -20.73 -16.83
C GLY A 555 3.73 -20.52 -18.32
N ASN A 556 3.52 -21.56 -19.08
CA ASN A 556 3.13 -21.41 -20.48
C ASN A 556 1.64 -21.70 -20.58
N ASP A 557 0.82 -20.72 -20.43
CA ASP A 557 -0.60 -20.86 -20.15
C ASP A 557 -1.47 -20.83 -21.42
N THR A 558 -2.70 -21.30 -21.29
CA THR A 558 -3.67 -21.21 -22.38
C THR A 558 -4.98 -20.65 -21.81
N ILE A 559 -5.40 -19.49 -22.34
CA ILE A 559 -6.55 -18.74 -21.89
C ILE A 559 -7.59 -18.66 -23.01
N PHE A 560 -8.85 -18.82 -22.66
CA PHE A 560 -10.02 -18.63 -23.51
C PHE A 560 -11.03 -17.72 -22.82
N GLY A 561 -11.21 -16.49 -23.32
CA GLY A 561 -12.28 -15.55 -22.89
C GLY A 561 -13.64 -16.09 -23.28
N ARG A 562 -13.93 -16.27 -24.54
CA ARG A 562 -15.16 -16.80 -25.17
C ARG A 562 -16.20 -15.76 -25.51
N GLU A 563 -17.33 -15.55 -24.75
CA GLU A 563 -18.39 -14.58 -25.02
C GLU A 563 -18.32 -13.44 -23.98
N GLY A 564 -18.18 -12.21 -24.42
CA GLY A 564 -18.09 -11.03 -23.54
C GLY A 564 -16.87 -10.19 -23.87
N ASP A 565 -16.78 -9.01 -23.27
CA ASP A 565 -15.58 -8.17 -23.41
C ASP A 565 -14.64 -8.52 -22.26
N ASP A 566 -13.60 -9.28 -22.55
CA ASP A 566 -12.74 -9.93 -21.57
C ASP A 566 -11.37 -9.26 -21.46
N MET A 567 -10.75 -9.35 -20.26
CA MET A 567 -9.38 -8.91 -20.02
C MET A 567 -8.50 -10.12 -19.70
N LEU A 568 -7.56 -10.42 -20.59
CA LEU A 568 -6.73 -11.62 -20.52
C LEU A 568 -5.26 -11.25 -20.33
N PHE A 569 -4.65 -11.71 -19.25
CA PHE A 569 -3.25 -11.51 -18.91
C PHE A 569 -2.53 -12.85 -18.82
N GLY A 570 -1.53 -13.08 -19.68
CA GLY A 570 -0.66 -14.27 -19.64
C GLY A 570 0.34 -14.21 -18.49
N GLU A 571 0.93 -13.04 -18.26
CA GLU A 571 1.97 -12.73 -17.27
C GLU A 571 3.34 -13.34 -17.69
N ASP A 572 4.02 -14.23 -16.90
CA ASP A 572 5.34 -14.77 -17.24
C ASP A 572 5.24 -16.11 -17.99
N GLY A 573 5.68 -16.20 -19.22
CA GLY A 573 5.69 -17.48 -19.93
C GLY A 573 5.57 -17.34 -21.44
N ALA A 574 5.42 -18.44 -22.14
CA ALA A 574 5.05 -18.43 -23.55
C ALA A 574 3.57 -18.82 -23.66
N ASP A 575 2.71 -17.82 -23.64
CA ASP A 575 1.28 -17.97 -23.42
C ASP A 575 0.46 -18.00 -24.71
N THR A 576 -0.74 -18.52 -24.63
CA THR A 576 -1.68 -18.55 -25.74
C THR A 576 -3.03 -18.01 -25.30
N LEU A 577 -3.39 -16.84 -25.80
CA LEU A 577 -4.59 -16.12 -25.43
C LEU A 577 -5.58 -16.06 -26.59
N PHE A 578 -6.82 -16.42 -26.32
CA PHE A 578 -7.96 -16.29 -27.22
C PHE A 578 -9.02 -15.45 -26.53
N GLY A 579 -9.27 -14.22 -27.01
CA GLY A 579 -10.35 -13.36 -26.55
C GLY A 579 -11.70 -14.01 -26.82
N GLY A 580 -12.14 -14.03 -28.04
CA GLY A 580 -13.35 -14.75 -28.43
C GLY A 580 -14.37 -13.89 -29.14
N ALA A 581 -15.43 -13.51 -28.50
CA ALA A 581 -16.46 -12.64 -29.06
C ALA A 581 -16.81 -11.52 -28.10
N GLY A 582 -16.56 -10.32 -28.47
CA GLY A 582 -16.65 -9.09 -27.69
C GLY A 582 -15.46 -8.22 -27.97
N ASP A 583 -15.39 -7.08 -27.34
CA ASP A 583 -14.26 -6.16 -27.45
C ASP A 583 -13.24 -6.53 -26.35
N ASP A 584 -12.25 -7.36 -26.70
CA ASP A 584 -11.36 -8.01 -25.75
C ASP A 584 -10.02 -7.25 -25.57
N TRP A 585 -9.43 -7.38 -24.39
CA TRP A 585 -8.12 -6.84 -24.05
C TRP A 585 -7.14 -7.97 -23.76
N LEU A 586 -6.07 -8.08 -24.56
CA LEU A 586 -5.11 -9.18 -24.49
C LEU A 586 -3.70 -8.68 -24.26
N GLU A 587 -3.09 -9.08 -23.14
CA GLU A 587 -1.70 -8.84 -22.78
C GLU A 587 -1.00 -10.19 -22.59
N GLY A 588 -0.03 -10.51 -23.48
CA GLY A 588 0.75 -11.74 -23.36
C GLY A 588 1.64 -11.71 -22.13
N GLY A 589 2.38 -10.64 -21.93
CA GLY A 589 3.30 -10.47 -20.81
C GLY A 589 4.74 -10.70 -21.22
N PHE A 590 5.51 -11.41 -20.37
CA PHE A 590 6.87 -11.77 -20.70
C PHE A 590 6.94 -13.12 -21.41
N GLY A 591 7.63 -13.17 -22.50
CA GLY A 591 7.90 -14.39 -23.23
C GLY A 591 7.52 -14.30 -24.69
N ASP A 592 7.37 -15.44 -25.34
CA ASP A 592 7.01 -15.49 -26.75
C ASP A 592 5.54 -15.92 -26.86
N ASP A 593 4.62 -14.95 -26.97
CA ASP A 593 3.20 -15.17 -26.81
C ASP A 593 2.43 -15.27 -28.13
N PHE A 594 1.29 -15.95 -28.08
CA PHE A 594 0.36 -16.05 -29.19
C PHE A 594 -1.01 -15.48 -28.82
N LEU A 595 -1.44 -14.44 -29.53
CA LEU A 595 -2.63 -13.68 -29.24
C LEU A 595 -3.62 -13.77 -30.42
N SER A 596 -4.90 -13.99 -30.09
CA SER A 596 -6.01 -13.98 -31.05
C SER A 596 -7.19 -13.26 -30.37
N GLY A 597 -7.58 -12.09 -30.88
CA GLY A 597 -8.70 -11.31 -30.34
C GLY A 597 -10.03 -11.98 -30.63
N GLY A 598 -10.28 -12.34 -31.88
CA GLY A 598 -11.49 -13.01 -32.28
C GLY A 598 -12.45 -12.10 -33.05
N SER A 599 -13.61 -11.82 -32.52
CA SER A 599 -14.60 -10.94 -33.16
C SER A 599 -15.01 -9.80 -32.23
N GLY A 600 -14.87 -8.60 -32.67
CA GLY A 600 -15.10 -7.35 -31.95
C GLY A 600 -13.93 -6.39 -32.17
N ALA A 601 -13.92 -5.28 -31.46
CA ALA A 601 -12.82 -4.32 -31.51
C ALA A 601 -11.81 -4.62 -30.40
N ASP A 602 -10.83 -5.46 -30.71
CA ASP A 602 -9.90 -5.99 -29.73
C ASP A 602 -8.68 -5.09 -29.52
N THR A 603 -8.13 -5.13 -28.31
CA THR A 603 -6.93 -4.38 -27.95
C THR A 603 -5.80 -5.34 -27.57
N PHE A 604 -4.71 -5.30 -28.32
CA PHE A 604 -3.51 -6.10 -28.07
C PHE A 604 -2.42 -5.24 -27.46
N ILE A 605 -1.85 -5.68 -26.35
CA ILE A 605 -0.75 -4.99 -25.67
C ILE A 605 0.55 -5.74 -25.93
N PHE A 606 1.55 -5.03 -26.43
CA PHE A 606 2.91 -5.55 -26.60
C PHE A 606 3.90 -4.81 -25.72
N ASN A 607 4.50 -5.53 -24.79
CA ASN A 607 5.43 -5.03 -23.79
C ASN A 607 6.82 -5.70 -23.82
N GLY A 608 7.04 -6.68 -24.69
CA GLY A 608 8.33 -7.36 -24.91
C GLY A 608 8.16 -8.78 -25.41
N GLY A 609 9.27 -9.49 -25.69
CA GLY A 609 9.25 -10.85 -26.19
C GLY A 609 9.10 -10.98 -27.70
N ALA A 610 8.84 -12.19 -28.18
CA ALA A 610 8.62 -12.44 -29.61
C ALA A 610 7.18 -12.92 -29.85
N ASP A 611 6.25 -11.97 -29.84
CA ASP A 611 4.82 -12.25 -29.87
C ASP A 611 4.23 -12.29 -31.27
N VAL A 612 3.10 -12.98 -31.37
CA VAL A 612 2.32 -13.12 -32.60
C VAL A 612 0.87 -12.74 -32.34
N ILE A 613 0.37 -11.76 -33.07
CA ILE A 613 -1.06 -11.49 -33.21
C ILE A 613 -1.52 -12.17 -34.51
N SER A 614 -2.46 -13.10 -34.40
CA SER A 614 -2.81 -14.01 -35.50
C SER A 614 -4.03 -13.65 -36.33
N ASP A 615 -4.91 -12.79 -35.83
CA ASP A 615 -6.22 -12.50 -36.45
C ASP A 615 -6.60 -11.03 -36.44
N TYR A 616 -5.63 -10.15 -36.38
CA TYR A 616 -5.80 -8.70 -36.34
C TYR A 616 -6.67 -8.16 -37.48
N GLN A 617 -7.67 -7.35 -37.14
CA GLN A 617 -8.62 -6.74 -38.07
C GLN A 617 -8.39 -5.22 -38.15
N ALA A 618 -7.75 -4.77 -39.22
CA ALA A 618 -7.39 -3.37 -39.41
C ALA A 618 -8.64 -2.44 -39.44
N GLY A 619 -8.58 -1.38 -38.66
CA GLY A 619 -9.66 -0.41 -38.47
C GLY A 619 -10.80 -0.88 -37.56
N GLU A 620 -10.65 -2.01 -36.91
CA GLU A 620 -11.53 -2.55 -35.86
C GLU A 620 -10.74 -2.78 -34.59
N ASP A 621 -9.55 -3.42 -34.68
CA ASP A 621 -8.65 -3.68 -33.56
C ASP A 621 -7.60 -2.59 -33.38
N SER A 622 -7.01 -2.58 -32.20
CA SER A 622 -5.95 -1.66 -31.80
C SER A 622 -4.73 -2.39 -31.22
N ILE A 623 -3.54 -1.81 -31.39
CA ILE A 623 -2.32 -2.33 -30.79
C ILE A 623 -1.67 -1.24 -29.94
N LEU A 624 -1.49 -1.53 -28.67
CA LEU A 624 -0.78 -0.69 -27.71
C LEU A 624 0.66 -1.17 -27.59
N LEU A 625 1.62 -0.26 -27.80
CA LEU A 625 3.04 -0.57 -27.66
C LEU A 625 3.61 0.13 -26.43
N ASP A 626 4.37 -0.62 -25.65
CA ASP A 626 5.11 -0.06 -24.52
C ASP A 626 6.14 1.00 -24.99
N PRO A 627 6.08 2.23 -24.44
CA PRO A 627 6.97 3.32 -24.83
C PRO A 627 8.45 3.07 -24.49
N ARG A 628 8.78 2.07 -23.71
CA ARG A 628 10.17 1.69 -23.38
C ARG A 628 10.88 0.93 -24.50
N LEU A 629 10.12 0.34 -25.42
CA LEU A 629 10.69 -0.37 -26.56
C LEU A 629 11.38 0.53 -27.58
N TRP A 630 11.14 1.84 -27.55
CA TRP A 630 11.77 2.79 -28.46
C TRP A 630 12.12 4.14 -27.80
N THR A 631 12.90 4.98 -28.46
CA THR A 631 13.24 6.31 -27.98
C THR A 631 13.11 7.36 -29.06
N GLY A 632 12.53 8.51 -28.72
CA GLY A 632 12.57 9.72 -29.56
C GLY A 632 11.61 9.74 -30.76
N LEU A 633 10.71 8.79 -30.89
CA LEU A 633 9.66 8.76 -31.91
C LEU A 633 8.31 9.13 -31.25
N THR A 634 7.50 9.89 -31.96
CA THR A 634 6.23 10.44 -31.43
C THR A 634 5.03 10.15 -32.34
N SER A 635 5.22 9.33 -33.38
CA SER A 635 4.11 8.89 -34.23
C SER A 635 4.28 7.42 -34.64
N ALA A 636 3.17 6.73 -34.73
CA ALA A 636 3.11 5.34 -35.19
C ALA A 636 3.74 5.16 -36.58
N ALA A 637 3.51 6.09 -37.50
CA ALA A 637 4.11 6.04 -38.84
C ALA A 637 5.66 6.15 -38.79
N ASP A 638 6.23 6.98 -37.91
CA ASP A 638 7.69 7.08 -37.75
C ASP A 638 8.25 5.79 -37.10
N LEU A 639 7.52 5.20 -36.16
CA LEU A 639 7.89 3.94 -35.51
C LEU A 639 7.90 2.80 -36.53
N LEU A 640 6.85 2.63 -37.29
CA LEU A 640 6.78 1.61 -38.33
C LEU A 640 7.82 1.82 -39.44
N PHE A 641 8.17 3.07 -39.76
CA PHE A 641 9.26 3.36 -40.69
C PHE A 641 10.64 2.93 -40.18
N VAL A 642 10.86 2.98 -38.86
CA VAL A 642 12.15 2.64 -38.23
C VAL A 642 12.23 1.14 -37.91
N TYR A 643 11.18 0.58 -37.35
CA TYR A 643 11.15 -0.76 -36.76
C TYR A 643 10.30 -1.79 -37.54
N GLY A 644 9.39 -1.30 -38.42
CA GLY A 644 8.48 -2.16 -39.18
C GLY A 644 9.12 -2.75 -40.43
N GLU A 645 8.83 -4.02 -40.72
CA GLU A 645 9.22 -4.74 -41.94
C GLU A 645 8.07 -5.60 -42.42
N THR A 646 7.74 -5.55 -43.69
CA THR A 646 6.78 -6.50 -44.29
C THR A 646 7.50 -7.82 -44.54
N VAL A 647 7.02 -8.89 -43.91
CA VAL A 647 7.54 -10.26 -44.02
C VAL A 647 6.55 -11.15 -44.79
N GLU A 648 6.90 -12.45 -44.98
CA GLU A 648 6.07 -13.36 -45.77
C GLU A 648 4.67 -13.59 -45.19
N THR A 649 4.55 -13.50 -43.85
CA THR A 649 3.31 -13.78 -43.14
C THR A 649 2.58 -12.52 -42.64
N GLY A 650 3.14 -11.33 -42.82
CA GLY A 650 2.50 -10.10 -42.34
C GLY A 650 3.45 -8.91 -42.15
N ILE A 651 3.28 -8.16 -41.09
CA ILE A 651 4.17 -7.10 -40.68
C ILE A 651 4.87 -7.50 -39.36
N ALA A 652 6.19 -7.38 -39.33
CA ALA A 652 6.97 -7.53 -38.13
C ALA A 652 7.47 -6.17 -37.65
N ILE A 653 7.31 -5.85 -36.38
CA ILE A 653 7.91 -4.70 -35.71
C ILE A 653 9.02 -5.28 -34.82
N THR A 654 10.28 -4.90 -35.09
CA THR A 654 11.44 -5.46 -34.37
C THR A 654 12.20 -4.32 -33.69
N PHE A 655 12.14 -4.29 -32.38
CA PHE A 655 12.79 -3.28 -31.57
C PHE A 655 14.26 -3.61 -31.31
N ASP A 656 14.54 -4.89 -31.01
CA ASP A 656 15.88 -5.42 -30.87
C ASP A 656 15.97 -6.93 -31.20
N THR A 657 16.86 -7.68 -30.60
CA THR A 657 17.06 -9.10 -30.87
C THR A 657 16.09 -10.02 -30.14
N GLU A 658 15.42 -9.51 -29.13
CA GLU A 658 14.53 -10.24 -28.21
C GLU A 658 13.10 -9.74 -28.37
N ASP A 659 12.89 -8.43 -28.57
CA ASP A 659 11.57 -7.79 -28.67
C ASP A 659 11.10 -7.67 -30.13
N ARG A 660 10.12 -8.48 -30.50
CA ARG A 660 9.58 -8.54 -31.85
C ARG A 660 8.09 -8.87 -31.86
N LEU A 661 7.27 -7.98 -32.37
CA LEU A 661 5.84 -8.24 -32.60
C LEU A 661 5.61 -8.62 -34.07
N LEU A 662 4.97 -9.75 -34.32
CA LEU A 662 4.49 -10.18 -35.64
C LEU A 662 2.97 -10.06 -35.71
N ILE A 663 2.46 -9.27 -36.64
CA ILE A 663 1.04 -9.15 -36.94
C ILE A 663 0.80 -9.93 -38.25
N GLU A 664 0.12 -11.06 -38.16
CA GLU A 664 -0.11 -11.94 -39.30
C GLU A 664 -1.21 -11.39 -40.21
N ASP A 665 -1.15 -11.73 -41.49
CA ASP A 665 -2.08 -11.37 -42.55
C ASP A 665 -2.30 -9.87 -42.83
N VAL A 666 -1.53 -8.99 -42.19
CA VAL A 666 -1.47 -7.54 -42.43
C VAL A 666 -0.23 -7.19 -43.24
N TYR A 667 -0.38 -6.50 -44.36
CA TYR A 667 0.71 -6.18 -45.28
C TYR A 667 0.81 -4.68 -45.61
N ASP A 668 -0.10 -3.87 -45.11
CA ASP A 668 -0.14 -2.43 -45.35
C ASP A 668 0.18 -1.63 -44.08
N MET A 669 1.38 -1.09 -44.02
CA MET A 669 1.85 -0.31 -42.86
C MET A 669 1.11 1.03 -42.70
N GLU A 670 0.49 1.60 -43.76
CA GLU A 670 -0.27 2.83 -43.62
C GLU A 670 -1.59 2.59 -42.86
N ILE A 671 -2.18 1.43 -43.05
CA ILE A 671 -3.39 1.02 -42.34
C ILE A 671 -3.05 0.72 -40.87
N LEU A 672 -1.99 -0.04 -40.64
CA LEU A 672 -1.57 -0.39 -39.27
C LEU A 672 -1.18 0.87 -38.45
N ALA A 673 -0.66 1.91 -39.11
CA ALA A 673 -0.27 3.16 -38.42
C ALA A 673 -1.45 3.94 -37.84
N ASP A 674 -2.67 3.73 -38.35
CA ASP A 674 -3.88 4.40 -37.83
C ASP A 674 -4.46 3.69 -36.58
N ASP A 675 -4.11 2.41 -36.36
CA ASP A 675 -4.60 1.56 -35.29
C ASP A 675 -3.50 1.27 -34.24
N LEU A 676 -2.29 1.78 -34.45
CA LEU A 676 -1.16 1.62 -33.52
C LEU A 676 -1.09 2.80 -32.56
N MET A 677 -1.29 2.52 -31.28
CA MET A 677 -1.24 3.51 -30.23
C MET A 677 0.13 3.53 -29.56
N LEU A 678 0.66 4.73 -29.40
CA LEU A 678 1.93 5.00 -28.69
C LEU A 678 1.60 5.78 -27.42
N PHE A 679 2.05 5.30 -26.29
CA PHE A 679 1.88 6.00 -25.04
C PHE A 679 2.91 7.10 -24.81
#